data_4bd6a139ae2667e9a125632322fce68f
#
_entry.id   4bd6a139ae2667e9a125632322fce68f
#
_cell.length_a   1.000
_cell.length_b   1.000
_cell.length_c   1.000
_cell.angle_alpha   90.00
_cell.angle_beta   90.00
_cell.angle_gamma   90.00
#
_symmetry.space_group_name_H-M   'P 1'
#
loop_
_entity.id
_entity.type
_entity.pdbx_description
1 polymer ?
#
loop_
_entity_poly.entity_id
_entity_poly.type
_entity_poly.pdbx_seq_one_letter_code
_entity_poly.pdbx_strand_id
1 'polypeptide(L)'
;MRLSGLKKFFSRDTDKKDEKLEIEIKTEERDIEQEKQALEQERLEEKERQQALIDEENAREVAEVHQICAGKEKDKVWAFCAGQYSNDFRGNPKYLFLYINNYRKDIVPYWLCDDVELIEMIRGMGFHAYRMGTPQAETIISYTGVLVSEQVKAFIPDGLEQAKYLNLWHGVGGVKVVERKIKEGRLLPELAKKYIARNEYYRTYELYLAPSAFIENIAKAELGLTEKQIVRAGYPRCLYQANYKKIETYDHDLIGQKGLPEDTKIVAYTPTYRNNPDGELFSKAIPDIDRIIEVCEKEHLLMIFKMHPLLEKEQGFLWAKQRYADCKWLLFWDNTNDFYEILDKIDLCIMDYSSIFTDFIAAGCKHFLRYAFDFDNDDLDFPMDYDEVTPGRKCKNFDELVQALSEYEKDDISDSLDRISKLYWEYSTSDSMDKIIDSTIAFVPEKVELPTLYSFDIFDTLFSRKVLDPVGIFYYVQEKMQEDGGFPRALVLNYPSIRKTSEANVREYYNKSIALRESEKVEIQFDEIFARMASVYNLTDEQVQKLKAWELECEYDNVIPLPEQIDMIKKYLAQKDTVILVSDMYLPKDVILEMLRRAEPMLTELPLYLSCEYGVQKVSQQLFFEVFASFEPYYDFKKWVHYGDNPIADHNPPRKIGIEVRQVAKPEFSDIQTQLVEQLGTYDSYLVAALQTRMAAKAVYTRDEFVSTFVTICMVPYVDWALRDAIRRGYQTLYFISRDGHPLKRIADAIIEARGLNVKTKYIYASRRTWRIPSFIHEVDREFWEPYGSFGNITSKDKLLKAMDLTDRQFRKFFPAVVLDGVNFTDKK
;
A
#
# COMPACT_ATOMS: atom_id res chain seq x y z
N MET A 1 -48.84 -73.30 -8.49
CA MET A 1 -48.99 -72.93 -7.06
C MET A 1 -47.90 -73.60 -6.20
N ARG A 2 -46.63 -73.40 -6.38
CA ARG A 2 -45.50 -73.88 -5.56
C ARG A 2 -44.18 -73.14 -5.71
N LEU A 3 -44.19 -71.82 -5.98
CA LEU A 3 -42.99 -70.97 -6.03
C LEU A 3 -43.17 -69.67 -5.28
N SER A 4 -44.31 -69.34 -4.74
CA SER A 4 -44.57 -68.14 -3.96
C SER A 4 -44.38 -68.27 -2.44
N GLY A 5 -44.24 -69.49 -1.93
CA GLY A 5 -44.05 -69.73 -0.50
C GLY A 5 -42.57 -69.72 -0.02
N LEU A 6 -41.64 -69.99 -0.91
CA LEU A 6 -40.21 -70.06 -0.56
C LEU A 6 -39.53 -68.70 -0.59
N LYS A 7 -40.05 -67.73 -1.35
CA LYS A 7 -39.55 -66.40 -1.34
C LYS A 7 -39.89 -65.57 -0.09
N LYS A 8 -40.98 -65.92 0.61
CA LYS A 8 -41.35 -65.24 1.87
C LYS A 8 -40.61 -65.77 3.10
N PHE A 9 -40.01 -66.98 3.01
CA PHE A 9 -39.22 -67.51 4.14
C PHE A 9 -37.74 -67.05 4.12
N PHE A 10 -37.19 -66.87 2.95
CA PHE A 10 -35.82 -66.32 2.81
C PHE A 10 -35.74 -64.81 2.94
N SER A 11 -36.81 -64.07 2.69
CA SER A 11 -36.78 -62.59 2.86
C SER A 11 -36.92 -62.13 4.33
N ARG A 12 -37.50 -62.97 5.22
CA ARG A 12 -37.65 -62.61 6.63
C ARG A 12 -36.42 -62.90 7.50
N ASP A 13 -35.51 -63.74 7.07
CA ASP A 13 -34.27 -64.01 7.81
C ASP A 13 -33.13 -63.11 7.36
N THR A 14 -33.13 -62.61 6.10
CA THR A 14 -32.21 -61.58 5.65
C THR A 14 -32.58 -60.24 6.22
N ASP A 15 -33.84 -59.81 6.22
CA ASP A 15 -34.27 -58.52 6.77
C ASP A 15 -33.96 -58.41 8.29
N LYS A 16 -34.07 -59.52 9.06
CA LYS A 16 -33.68 -59.50 10.48
C LYS A 16 -32.15 -59.46 10.71
N LYS A 17 -31.38 -60.02 9.81
CA LYS A 17 -29.90 -59.92 9.89
C LYS A 17 -29.38 -58.54 9.48
N ASP A 18 -29.99 -57.97 8.46
CA ASP A 18 -29.64 -56.64 8.01
C ASP A 18 -30.06 -55.56 9.03
N GLU A 19 -31.25 -55.74 9.67
CA GLU A 19 -31.69 -54.84 10.76
C GLU A 19 -30.76 -54.93 12.01
N LYS A 20 -30.25 -56.13 12.32
CA LYS A 20 -29.34 -56.35 13.43
C LYS A 20 -27.96 -55.75 13.13
N LEU A 21 -27.49 -55.89 11.90
CA LEU A 21 -26.21 -55.30 11.43
C LEU A 21 -26.28 -53.78 11.38
N GLU A 22 -27.41 -53.19 10.93
CA GLU A 22 -27.61 -51.73 10.96
C GLU A 22 -27.65 -51.17 12.39
N ILE A 23 -28.20 -51.91 13.35
CA ILE A 23 -28.19 -51.50 14.76
C ILE A 23 -26.80 -51.60 15.36
N GLU A 24 -26.02 -52.63 15.03
CA GLU A 24 -24.65 -52.80 15.48
C GLU A 24 -23.73 -51.66 14.87
N ILE A 25 -23.87 -51.36 13.58
CA ILE A 25 -23.14 -50.28 12.94
C ILE A 25 -23.47 -48.90 13.56
N LYS A 26 -24.77 -48.63 13.79
CA LYS A 26 -25.20 -47.38 14.44
C LYS A 26 -24.73 -47.28 15.89
N THR A 27 -24.53 -48.40 16.56
CA THR A 27 -24.01 -48.42 17.93
C THR A 27 -22.50 -48.17 17.93
N GLU A 28 -21.74 -48.80 17.04
CA GLU A 28 -20.31 -48.55 16.85
C GLU A 28 -20.02 -47.10 16.39
N GLU A 29 -20.82 -46.57 15.47
CA GLU A 29 -20.70 -45.17 15.05
C GLU A 29 -20.94 -44.19 16.21
N ARG A 30 -21.89 -44.54 17.10
CA ARG A 30 -22.18 -43.70 18.27
C ARG A 30 -21.09 -43.79 19.33
N ASP A 31 -20.50 -44.96 19.53
CA ASP A 31 -19.39 -45.14 20.44
C ASP A 31 -18.11 -44.44 19.95
N ILE A 32 -17.82 -44.49 18.65
CA ILE A 32 -16.73 -43.77 18.01
C ILE A 32 -16.93 -42.26 18.12
N GLU A 33 -18.14 -41.76 17.96
CA GLU A 33 -18.45 -40.34 18.08
C GLU A 33 -18.34 -39.85 19.54
N GLN A 34 -18.73 -40.68 20.54
CA GLN A 34 -18.53 -40.39 21.94
C GLN A 34 -17.04 -40.41 22.35
N GLU A 35 -16.26 -41.33 21.80
CA GLU A 35 -14.82 -41.39 22.04
C GLU A 35 -14.09 -40.18 21.43
N LYS A 36 -14.50 -39.75 20.22
CA LYS A 36 -13.98 -38.51 19.61
C LYS A 36 -14.31 -37.25 20.44
N GLN A 37 -15.54 -37.14 20.94
CA GLN A 37 -15.96 -36.02 21.77
C GLN A 37 -15.21 -36.00 23.11
N ALA A 38 -14.97 -37.16 23.72
CA ALA A 38 -14.17 -37.25 24.95
C ALA A 38 -12.71 -36.84 24.72
N LEU A 39 -12.11 -37.29 23.61
CA LEU A 39 -10.73 -36.90 23.22
C LEU A 39 -10.60 -35.41 22.91
N GLU A 40 -11.63 -34.84 22.30
CA GLU A 40 -11.64 -33.38 21.99
C GLU A 40 -11.79 -32.55 23.26
N GLN A 41 -12.59 -33.07 24.22
CA GLN A 41 -12.75 -32.43 25.52
C GLN A 41 -11.46 -32.48 26.36
N GLU A 42 -10.78 -33.62 26.38
CA GLU A 42 -9.48 -33.80 27.06
C GLU A 42 -8.42 -32.88 26.46
N ARG A 43 -8.40 -32.72 25.15
CA ARG A 43 -7.52 -31.73 24.44
C ARG A 43 -7.84 -30.31 24.82
N LEU A 44 -9.09 -29.97 25.01
CA LEU A 44 -9.51 -28.63 25.39
C LEU A 44 -9.09 -28.35 26.84
N GLU A 45 -9.35 -29.27 27.76
CA GLU A 45 -8.94 -29.14 29.16
C GLU A 45 -7.42 -29.04 29.32
N GLU A 46 -6.65 -29.79 28.53
CA GLU A 46 -5.18 -29.71 28.55
C GLU A 46 -4.70 -28.35 28.00
N LYS A 47 -5.33 -27.83 26.94
CA LYS A 47 -5.04 -26.49 26.44
C LYS A 47 -5.36 -25.39 27.47
N GLU A 48 -6.50 -25.51 28.15
CA GLU A 48 -6.86 -24.55 29.21
C GLU A 48 -5.89 -24.62 30.40
N ARG A 49 -5.41 -25.81 30.76
CA ARG A 49 -4.41 -25.99 31.80
C ARG A 49 -3.05 -25.41 31.41
N GLN A 50 -2.62 -25.62 30.16
CA GLN A 50 -1.40 -25.02 29.62
C GLN A 50 -1.51 -23.50 29.55
N GLN A 51 -2.66 -22.99 29.14
CA GLN A 51 -2.88 -21.54 29.09
C GLN A 51 -2.85 -20.92 30.50
N ALA A 52 -3.46 -21.55 31.50
CA ALA A 52 -3.43 -21.08 32.89
C ALA A 52 -2.01 -21.01 33.46
N LEU A 53 -1.16 -21.99 33.12
CA LEU A 53 0.26 -21.97 33.52
C LEU A 53 1.02 -20.80 32.87
N ILE A 54 0.77 -20.56 31.59
CA ILE A 54 1.36 -19.41 30.86
C ILE A 54 0.88 -18.09 31.48
N ASP A 55 -0.39 -17.98 31.81
CA ASP A 55 -0.96 -16.77 32.40
C ASP A 55 -0.39 -16.50 33.80
N GLU A 56 -0.16 -17.54 34.61
CA GLU A 56 0.47 -17.43 35.92
C GLU A 56 1.94 -17.01 35.80
N GLU A 57 2.67 -17.56 34.85
CA GLU A 57 4.07 -17.18 34.58
C GLU A 57 4.15 -15.74 34.10
N ASN A 58 3.30 -15.35 33.15
CA ASN A 58 3.21 -13.97 32.66
C ASN A 58 2.91 -12.99 33.80
N ALA A 59 1.96 -13.33 34.70
CA ALA A 59 1.61 -12.47 35.82
C ALA A 59 2.79 -12.29 36.80
N ARG A 60 3.57 -13.36 37.03
CA ARG A 60 4.76 -13.30 37.87
C ARG A 60 5.83 -12.40 37.23
N GLU A 61 6.15 -12.58 35.95
CA GLU A 61 7.16 -11.77 35.25
C GLU A 61 6.71 -10.29 35.15
N VAL A 62 5.42 -10.03 34.92
CA VAL A 62 4.89 -8.66 34.95
C VAL A 62 5.08 -8.02 36.33
N ALA A 63 4.80 -8.75 37.41
CA ALA A 63 5.04 -8.26 38.78
C ALA A 63 6.52 -7.96 39.02
N GLU A 64 7.44 -8.78 38.51
CA GLU A 64 8.89 -8.54 38.58
C GLU A 64 9.27 -7.26 37.84
N VAL A 65 8.79 -7.06 36.61
CA VAL A 65 9.03 -5.82 35.85
C VAL A 65 8.53 -4.61 36.63
N HIS A 66 7.32 -4.68 37.19
CA HIS A 66 6.81 -3.59 38.04
C HIS A 66 7.71 -3.31 39.25
N GLN A 67 8.19 -4.35 39.91
CA GLN A 67 9.07 -4.20 41.05
C GLN A 67 10.41 -3.53 40.69
N ILE A 68 11.00 -3.92 39.54
CA ILE A 68 12.30 -3.38 39.08
C ILE A 68 12.15 -1.92 38.64
N CYS A 69 11.03 -1.58 37.97
CA CYS A 69 10.77 -0.23 37.45
C CYS A 69 10.16 0.70 38.52
N ALA A 70 9.63 0.20 39.62
CA ALA A 70 8.94 1.00 40.62
C ALA A 70 9.82 2.11 41.15
N GLY A 71 9.33 3.35 41.09
CA GLY A 71 10.05 4.53 41.58
C GLY A 71 11.20 5.02 40.70
N LYS A 72 11.44 4.40 39.56
CA LYS A 72 12.41 4.90 38.57
C LYS A 72 11.76 6.03 37.72
N GLU A 73 12.57 7.04 37.40
CA GLU A 73 12.21 8.03 36.39
C GLU A 73 12.18 7.35 35.02
N LYS A 74 11.28 7.77 34.13
CA LYS A 74 11.13 7.19 32.76
C LYS A 74 12.46 7.18 32.00
N ASP A 75 13.25 8.25 32.10
CA ASP A 75 14.55 8.38 31.43
C ASP A 75 15.62 7.38 31.92
N LYS A 76 15.33 6.64 32.97
CA LYS A 76 16.18 5.58 33.51
C LYS A 76 15.70 4.16 33.14
N VAL A 77 14.63 4.03 32.35
CA VAL A 77 14.17 2.73 31.83
C VAL A 77 14.33 2.76 30.31
N TRP A 78 15.21 1.89 29.83
CA TRP A 78 15.63 1.86 28.43
C TRP A 78 15.20 0.56 27.76
N ALA A 79 14.46 0.66 26.62
CA ALA A 79 14.14 -0.47 25.78
C ALA A 79 15.08 -0.52 24.57
N PHE A 80 15.69 -1.67 24.36
CA PHE A 80 16.55 -1.96 23.22
C PHE A 80 15.80 -2.86 22.23
N CYS A 81 15.75 -2.46 20.98
CA CYS A 81 15.24 -3.29 19.91
C CYS A 81 16.40 -3.87 19.10
N ALA A 82 16.15 -5.05 18.52
CA ALA A 82 17.12 -5.73 17.65
C ALA A 82 17.63 -4.84 16.52
N GLY A 83 18.82 -5.15 16.05
CA GLY A 83 19.52 -4.46 14.99
C GLY A 83 18.83 -4.53 13.60
N GLN A 84 19.56 -4.28 12.53
CA GLN A 84 19.08 -4.12 11.16
C GLN A 84 18.25 -5.33 10.63
N TYR A 85 18.52 -6.52 11.14
CA TYR A 85 17.89 -7.79 10.74
C TYR A 85 16.98 -8.34 11.86
N SER A 86 16.13 -7.55 12.42
CA SER A 86 15.12 -7.84 13.45
C SER A 86 15.27 -9.14 14.19
N ASN A 87 15.70 -9.59 15.13
CA ASN A 87 15.86 -10.84 15.89
C ASN A 87 17.33 -11.27 16.05
N ASP A 88 18.23 -10.31 16.16
CA ASP A 88 19.61 -10.62 16.51
C ASP A 88 20.10 -9.79 17.72
N PHE A 89 21.18 -10.23 18.35
CA PHE A 89 21.83 -9.55 19.45
C PHE A 89 23.20 -9.06 18.99
N ARG A 90 23.20 -7.95 18.22
CA ARG A 90 24.38 -7.41 17.53
C ARG A 90 24.37 -5.89 17.45
N GLY A 91 25.43 -5.37 16.85
CA GLY A 91 25.55 -3.97 16.49
C GLY A 91 25.72 -3.04 17.71
N ASN A 92 25.58 -1.74 17.47
CA ASN A 92 25.73 -0.74 18.51
C ASN A 92 24.77 -0.93 19.71
N PRO A 93 23.49 -1.32 19.50
CA PRO A 93 22.57 -1.56 20.62
C PRO A 93 23.06 -2.65 21.60
N LYS A 94 23.61 -3.78 21.10
CA LYS A 94 24.15 -4.86 21.94
C LYS A 94 25.22 -4.34 22.89
N TYR A 95 26.21 -3.65 22.35
CA TYR A 95 27.35 -3.23 23.13
C TYR A 95 27.01 -2.08 24.09
N LEU A 96 26.10 -1.21 23.77
CA LEU A 96 25.56 -0.21 24.70
C LEU A 96 24.72 -0.87 25.80
N PHE A 97 23.89 -1.87 25.46
CA PHE A 97 23.11 -2.66 26.39
C PHE A 97 24.02 -3.38 27.40
N LEU A 98 25.08 -4.01 26.95
CA LEU A 98 26.08 -4.67 27.79
C LEU A 98 26.80 -3.67 28.70
N TYR A 99 27.16 -2.50 28.16
CA TYR A 99 27.78 -1.44 28.95
C TYR A 99 26.87 -0.97 30.09
N ILE A 100 25.61 -0.68 29.78
CA ILE A 100 24.64 -0.24 30.78
C ILE A 100 24.46 -1.32 31.86
N ASN A 101 24.25 -2.57 31.49
CA ASN A 101 24.11 -3.66 32.46
C ASN A 101 25.31 -3.82 33.38
N ASN A 102 26.51 -3.62 32.86
CA ASN A 102 27.74 -3.83 33.63
C ASN A 102 28.16 -2.59 34.46
N TYR A 103 27.98 -1.38 33.90
CA TYR A 103 28.60 -0.16 34.43
C TYR A 103 27.63 0.93 34.88
N ARG A 104 26.35 0.94 34.43
CA ARG A 104 25.37 1.98 34.74
C ARG A 104 24.17 1.42 35.51
N LYS A 105 24.37 1.16 36.80
CA LYS A 105 23.32 0.59 37.70
C LYS A 105 22.15 1.55 37.97
N ASP A 106 22.27 2.80 37.59
CA ASP A 106 21.21 3.81 37.65
C ASP A 106 20.17 3.65 36.54
N ILE A 107 20.45 2.86 35.48
CA ILE A 107 19.58 2.61 34.35
C ILE A 107 19.12 1.14 34.34
N VAL A 108 17.89 0.89 33.93
CA VAL A 108 17.32 -0.45 33.75
C VAL A 108 17.14 -0.71 32.26
N PRO A 109 18.02 -1.48 31.62
CA PRO A 109 17.90 -1.82 30.21
C PRO A 109 17.14 -3.11 30.00
N TYR A 110 16.23 -3.13 29.00
CA TYR A 110 15.50 -4.31 28.55
C TYR A 110 15.71 -4.54 27.05
N TRP A 111 15.93 -5.81 26.67
CA TRP A 111 16.00 -6.21 25.27
C TRP A 111 14.65 -6.73 24.80
N LEU A 112 14.14 -6.19 23.71
CA LEU A 112 12.85 -6.57 23.13
C LEU A 112 13.07 -7.15 21.72
N CYS A 113 12.63 -8.40 21.49
CA CYS A 113 12.69 -9.08 20.18
C CYS A 113 11.59 -10.13 20.06
N ASP A 114 11.47 -10.78 18.90
CA ASP A 114 10.47 -11.83 18.66
C ASP A 114 11.04 -13.25 18.75
N ASP A 115 12.37 -13.39 18.78
CA ASP A 115 13.08 -14.67 18.78
C ASP A 115 13.22 -15.22 20.21
N VAL A 116 12.61 -16.39 20.45
CA VAL A 116 12.59 -17.03 21.77
C VAL A 116 13.96 -17.57 22.16
N GLU A 117 14.71 -18.14 21.23
CA GLU A 117 16.05 -18.69 21.51
C GLU A 117 17.01 -17.57 21.90
N LEU A 118 16.90 -16.44 21.21
CA LEU A 118 17.70 -15.25 21.54
C LEU A 118 17.35 -14.68 22.92
N ILE A 119 16.06 -14.64 23.28
CA ILE A 119 15.60 -14.20 24.60
C ILE A 119 16.17 -15.10 25.69
N GLU A 120 16.11 -16.41 25.50
CA GLU A 120 16.68 -17.38 26.46
C GLU A 120 18.19 -17.22 26.61
N MET A 121 18.91 -16.99 25.51
CA MET A 121 20.33 -16.71 25.52
C MET A 121 20.67 -15.46 26.34
N ILE A 122 19.95 -14.34 26.11
CA ILE A 122 20.20 -13.08 26.83
C ILE A 122 19.84 -13.22 28.32
N ARG A 123 18.74 -13.91 28.64
CA ARG A 123 18.35 -14.24 30.03
C ARG A 123 19.38 -15.14 30.69
N GLY A 124 19.95 -16.09 29.96
CA GLY A 124 21.06 -16.96 30.45
C GLY A 124 22.33 -16.20 30.81
N MET A 125 22.55 -15.03 30.22
CA MET A 125 23.61 -14.09 30.58
C MET A 125 23.30 -13.26 31.85
N GLY A 126 22.08 -13.40 32.43
CA GLY A 126 21.62 -12.64 33.57
C GLY A 126 21.02 -11.27 33.25
N PHE A 127 20.61 -11.05 32.02
CA PHE A 127 20.04 -9.81 31.55
C PHE A 127 18.52 -9.92 31.29
N HIS A 128 17.83 -8.80 31.21
CA HIS A 128 16.38 -8.76 30.96
C HIS A 128 16.07 -8.72 29.47
N ALA A 129 15.38 -9.74 28.99
CA ALA A 129 14.90 -9.81 27.61
C ALA A 129 13.48 -10.36 27.55
N TYR A 130 12.62 -9.79 26.68
CA TYR A 130 11.21 -10.16 26.56
C TYR A 130 10.74 -10.11 25.10
N ARG A 131 9.72 -10.93 24.82
CA ARG A 131 9.12 -11.03 23.50
C ARG A 131 8.14 -9.87 23.27
N MET A 132 8.23 -9.23 22.10
CA MET A 132 7.27 -8.19 21.70
C MET A 132 5.84 -8.73 21.68
N GLY A 133 4.88 -7.87 22.04
CA GLY A 133 3.45 -8.23 22.10
C GLY A 133 3.05 -9.11 23.29
N THR A 134 3.95 -9.37 24.25
CA THR A 134 3.62 -10.04 25.51
C THR A 134 3.24 -9.05 26.61
N PRO A 135 2.49 -9.46 27.65
CA PRO A 135 2.14 -8.58 28.77
C PRO A 135 3.36 -7.97 29.47
N GLN A 136 4.48 -8.67 29.50
CA GLN A 136 5.73 -8.17 30.03
C GLN A 136 6.31 -7.03 29.21
N ALA A 137 6.35 -7.20 27.88
CA ALA A 137 6.81 -6.15 26.95
C ALA A 137 5.92 -4.92 27.01
N GLU A 138 4.60 -5.08 27.07
CA GLU A 138 3.63 -3.99 27.24
C GLU A 138 3.88 -3.23 28.56
N THR A 139 4.17 -3.97 29.62
CA THR A 139 4.50 -3.39 30.92
C THR A 139 5.79 -2.57 30.87
N ILE A 140 6.86 -3.12 30.25
CA ILE A 140 8.13 -2.41 30.07
C ILE A 140 7.93 -1.13 29.27
N ILE A 141 7.19 -1.21 28.16
CA ILE A 141 6.87 -0.08 27.29
C ILE A 141 6.23 1.05 28.10
N SER A 142 5.35 0.74 29.04
CA SER A 142 4.69 1.76 29.89
C SER A 142 5.65 2.55 30.77
N TYR A 143 6.79 1.95 31.17
CA TYR A 143 7.84 2.58 31.98
C TYR A 143 8.95 3.21 31.12
N THR A 144 9.06 2.86 29.87
CA THR A 144 10.19 3.23 29.01
C THR A 144 10.20 4.72 28.68
N GLY A 145 11.32 5.37 28.92
CA GLY A 145 11.57 6.76 28.52
C GLY A 145 12.57 6.89 27.37
N VAL A 146 13.34 5.81 27.09
CA VAL A 146 14.31 5.80 25.98
C VAL A 146 14.17 4.51 25.18
N LEU A 147 13.97 4.63 23.88
CA LEU A 147 14.03 3.53 22.92
C LEU A 147 15.36 3.60 22.17
N VAL A 148 16.13 2.51 22.19
CA VAL A 148 17.42 2.42 21.51
C VAL A 148 17.33 1.48 20.32
N SER A 149 17.79 1.94 19.16
CA SER A 149 17.90 1.13 17.94
C SER A 149 19.01 1.66 17.03
N GLU A 150 19.41 0.88 16.05
CA GLU A 150 20.31 1.33 14.97
C GLU A 150 19.63 1.27 13.58
N GLN A 151 18.30 1.22 13.55
CA GLN A 151 17.53 0.98 12.33
C GLN A 151 16.76 2.18 11.85
N VAL A 152 16.52 2.15 10.55
CA VAL A 152 15.61 3.03 9.84
C VAL A 152 14.15 2.55 9.98
N LYS A 153 13.76 1.85 11.04
CA LYS A 153 12.38 1.39 11.17
C LYS A 153 11.44 2.55 11.43
N ALA A 154 10.43 2.67 10.57
CA ALA A 154 9.32 3.60 10.79
C ALA A 154 8.36 3.15 11.91
N PHE A 155 8.62 2.01 12.54
CA PHE A 155 7.75 1.46 13.56
C PHE A 155 8.24 1.80 14.96
N ILE A 156 7.46 2.59 15.66
CA ILE A 156 7.60 2.81 17.09
C ILE A 156 6.46 2.01 17.74
N PRO A 157 6.75 1.10 18.69
CA PRO A 157 5.71 0.38 19.43
C PRO A 157 4.71 1.34 20.07
N ASP A 158 3.44 0.96 20.09
CA ASP A 158 2.41 1.73 20.76
C ASP A 158 2.79 1.92 22.24
N GLY A 159 2.56 3.12 22.76
CA GLY A 159 2.97 3.50 24.11
C GLY A 159 4.35 4.16 24.23
N LEU A 160 5.16 4.17 23.16
CA LEU A 160 6.46 4.82 23.09
C LEU A 160 6.47 6.17 22.34
N GLU A 161 5.30 6.75 22.07
CA GLU A 161 5.15 7.99 21.31
C GLU A 161 5.77 9.24 21.99
N GLN A 162 6.17 9.10 23.25
CA GLN A 162 6.85 10.16 24.01
C GLN A 162 8.24 9.73 24.51
N ALA A 163 8.69 8.52 24.17
CA ALA A 163 10.03 8.09 24.52
C ALA A 163 11.06 8.76 23.61
N LYS A 164 12.23 9.10 24.17
CA LYS A 164 13.38 9.54 23.39
C LYS A 164 13.82 8.39 22.48
N TYR A 165 14.08 8.66 21.22
CA TYR A 165 14.56 7.65 20.27
C TYR A 165 16.05 7.84 20.02
N LEU A 166 16.88 7.00 20.63
CA LEU A 166 18.33 6.99 20.43
C LEU A 166 18.67 6.10 19.23
N ASN A 167 18.93 6.75 18.10
CA ASN A 167 19.35 6.09 16.87
C ASN A 167 20.88 6.00 16.85
N LEU A 168 21.40 4.79 17.14
CA LEU A 168 22.85 4.52 17.15
C LEU A 168 23.43 4.32 15.75
N TRP A 169 22.57 4.23 14.73
CA TRP A 169 22.93 3.94 13.36
C TRP A 169 23.81 2.68 13.22
N HIS A 170 23.99 2.19 11.99
CA HIS A 170 24.64 0.88 11.75
C HIS A 170 25.88 0.96 10.87
N GLY A 171 26.36 2.16 10.52
CA GLY A 171 27.60 2.31 9.76
C GLY A 171 27.89 3.77 9.39
N VAL A 172 29.14 4.10 9.25
CA VAL A 172 29.58 5.40 8.75
C VAL A 172 29.54 5.37 7.23
N GLY A 173 28.49 5.85 6.63
CA GLY A 173 28.23 5.83 5.19
C GLY A 173 29.09 6.84 4.41
N GLY A 174 30.42 6.76 4.51
CA GLY A 174 31.30 7.74 3.87
C GLY A 174 31.73 7.38 2.45
N VAL A 175 31.67 6.13 2.06
CA VAL A 175 32.19 5.67 0.76
C VAL A 175 31.06 5.41 -0.22
N LYS A 176 29.92 4.95 0.26
CA LYS A 176 28.73 4.70 -0.53
C LYS A 176 27.60 5.55 -0.01
N VAL A 177 27.01 6.33 -0.90
CA VAL A 177 25.95 7.23 -0.48
C VAL A 177 24.76 6.51 0.07
N VAL A 178 24.44 7.02 1.11
CA VAL A 178 23.41 6.90 2.05
C VAL A 178 22.09 6.50 1.44
N GLU A 179 21.52 5.62 2.13
CA GLU A 179 20.26 4.91 2.05
C GLU A 179 19.06 5.76 1.70
N ARG A 180 19.18 7.08 1.65
CA ARG A 180 18.08 8.00 1.50
C ARG A 180 17.97 8.69 0.15
N LYS A 181 19.00 8.62 -0.68
CA LYS A 181 18.90 9.26 -1.99
C LYS A 181 17.78 8.65 -2.80
N ILE A 182 16.78 9.47 -3.06
CA ILE A 182 15.81 9.27 -4.13
C ILE A 182 16.49 9.36 -5.49
N LYS A 183 17.79 9.18 -5.57
CA LYS A 183 18.45 9.02 -6.82
C LYS A 183 17.87 7.78 -7.48
N GLU A 184 17.11 7.99 -8.55
CA GLU A 184 16.65 6.93 -9.44
C GLU A 184 15.58 5.99 -8.86
N GLY A 185 14.68 6.51 -8.01
CA GLY A 185 13.58 5.69 -7.49
C GLY A 185 13.98 4.66 -6.44
N ARG A 186 15.13 4.81 -5.79
CA ARG A 186 15.68 3.88 -4.78
C ARG A 186 15.50 4.36 -3.34
N LEU A 187 14.43 5.09 -3.04
CA LEU A 187 14.12 5.39 -1.65
C LEU A 187 13.81 4.10 -0.90
N LEU A 188 14.46 3.86 0.24
CA LEU A 188 14.14 2.72 1.09
C LEU A 188 12.74 2.90 1.68
N PRO A 189 11.80 1.96 1.46
CA PRO A 189 10.43 2.07 1.96
C PRO A 189 10.36 2.26 3.48
N GLU A 190 11.27 1.66 4.22
CA GLU A 190 11.38 1.77 5.67
C GLU A 190 11.73 3.19 6.13
N LEU A 191 12.63 3.87 5.41
CA LEU A 191 12.99 5.26 5.69
C LEU A 191 11.83 6.20 5.36
N ALA A 192 11.18 5.98 4.22
CA ALA A 192 10.00 6.73 3.84
C ALA A 192 8.90 6.63 4.91
N LYS A 193 8.60 5.42 5.39
CA LYS A 193 7.63 5.19 6.47
C LYS A 193 7.94 5.99 7.73
N LYS A 194 9.22 6.04 8.12
CA LYS A 194 9.67 6.82 9.28
C LYS A 194 9.18 8.26 9.21
N TYR A 195 9.43 8.93 8.08
CA TYR A 195 9.10 10.33 7.91
C TYR A 195 7.65 10.59 7.46
N ILE A 196 7.05 9.69 6.69
CA ILE A 196 5.67 9.84 6.24
C ILE A 196 4.68 9.61 7.38
N ALA A 197 4.87 8.55 8.18
CA ALA A 197 3.92 8.18 9.22
C ALA A 197 4.10 8.97 10.52
N ARG A 198 5.35 9.29 10.91
CA ARG A 198 5.65 9.80 12.26
C ARG A 198 6.74 10.88 12.27
N ASN A 199 6.78 11.74 11.28
CA ASN A 199 7.83 12.76 11.19
C ASN A 199 7.88 13.70 12.41
N GLU A 200 6.73 14.13 12.93
CA GLU A 200 6.68 14.98 14.14
C GLU A 200 7.37 14.32 15.33
N TYR A 201 7.18 13.00 15.50
CA TYR A 201 7.87 12.26 16.56
C TYR A 201 9.39 12.29 16.36
N TYR A 202 9.89 11.95 15.18
CA TYR A 202 11.32 11.91 14.91
C TYR A 202 11.96 13.31 14.98
N ARG A 203 11.25 14.33 14.56
CA ARG A 203 11.70 15.74 14.66
C ARG A 203 11.80 16.21 16.12
N THR A 204 10.99 15.64 16.99
CA THR A 204 10.93 16.04 18.40
C THR A 204 11.80 15.16 19.29
N TYR A 205 11.78 13.83 19.12
CA TYR A 205 12.29 12.86 20.08
C TYR A 205 13.54 12.09 19.60
N GLU A 206 13.94 12.18 18.33
CA GLU A 206 15.10 11.45 17.81
C GLU A 206 16.42 12.12 18.24
N LEU A 207 17.34 11.28 18.72
CA LEU A 207 18.75 11.55 18.88
C LEU A 207 19.53 10.65 17.93
N TYR A 208 20.55 11.20 17.28
CA TYR A 208 21.38 10.48 16.31
C TYR A 208 22.84 10.48 16.74
N LEU A 209 23.44 9.28 16.77
CA LEU A 209 24.85 9.09 17.10
C LEU A 209 25.75 9.42 15.91
N ALA A 210 26.55 10.46 16.00
CA ALA A 210 27.53 10.87 15.00
C ALA A 210 28.96 10.72 15.56
N PRO A 211 29.82 9.89 14.94
CA PRO A 211 31.18 9.67 15.43
C PRO A 211 32.17 10.72 14.93
N SER A 212 31.78 11.62 14.02
CA SER A 212 32.61 12.73 13.55
C SER A 212 31.77 13.87 13.00
N ALA A 213 32.38 15.05 12.82
CA ALA A 213 31.76 16.22 12.18
C ALA A 213 31.36 15.93 10.73
N PHE A 214 32.08 15.07 10.03
CA PHE A 214 31.76 14.65 8.68
C PHE A 214 30.42 13.89 8.64
N ILE A 215 30.25 12.88 9.51
CA ILE A 215 29.00 12.10 9.61
C ILE A 215 27.85 12.94 10.17
N GLU A 216 28.14 13.83 11.12
CA GLU A 216 27.15 14.77 11.64
C GLU A 216 26.58 15.66 10.53
N ASN A 217 27.44 16.21 9.66
CA ASN A 217 27.00 17.06 8.55
C ASN A 217 26.13 16.30 7.54
N ILE A 218 26.50 15.05 7.22
CA ILE A 218 25.69 14.18 6.37
C ILE A 218 24.32 13.91 7.03
N ALA A 219 24.29 13.55 8.29
CA ALA A 219 23.05 13.26 9.00
C ALA A 219 22.11 14.49 9.06
N LYS A 220 22.66 15.66 9.34
CA LYS A 220 21.91 16.92 9.32
C LYS A 220 21.33 17.22 7.95
N ALA A 221 22.13 17.10 6.89
CA ALA A 221 21.72 17.40 5.53
C ALA A 221 20.67 16.42 4.99
N GLU A 222 20.82 15.13 5.31
CA GLU A 222 19.97 14.10 4.72
C GLU A 222 18.77 13.70 5.59
N LEU A 223 18.90 13.81 6.92
CA LEU A 223 17.81 13.46 7.84
C LEU A 223 17.08 14.69 8.42
N GLY A 224 17.49 15.89 8.02
CA GLY A 224 16.91 17.13 8.53
C GLY A 224 17.05 17.29 10.06
N LEU A 225 18.12 16.73 10.66
CA LEU A 225 18.34 16.78 12.10
C LEU A 225 18.91 18.14 12.53
N THR A 226 18.51 18.59 13.70
CA THR A 226 19.04 19.81 14.33
C THR A 226 20.28 19.52 15.15
N GLU A 227 21.03 20.57 15.48
CA GLU A 227 22.21 20.48 16.35
C GLU A 227 21.95 19.76 17.69
N LYS A 228 20.76 19.98 18.29
CA LYS A 228 20.37 19.40 19.57
C LYS A 228 20.10 17.90 19.51
N GLN A 229 19.86 17.37 18.33
CA GLN A 229 19.57 15.94 18.09
C GLN A 229 20.84 15.11 17.84
N ILE A 230 22.00 15.71 17.82
CA ILE A 230 23.26 15.03 17.55
C ILE A 230 23.97 14.62 18.86
N VAL A 231 24.23 13.34 18.98
CA VAL A 231 25.07 12.77 20.03
C VAL A 231 26.48 12.53 19.48
N ARG A 232 27.46 13.27 19.96
CA ARG A 232 28.85 13.23 19.45
C ARG A 232 29.69 12.23 20.28
N ALA A 233 29.79 11.00 19.78
CA ALA A 233 30.55 9.93 20.42
C ALA A 233 30.91 8.82 19.42
N GLY A 234 31.87 7.97 19.79
CA GLY A 234 32.19 6.78 18.99
C GLY A 234 31.13 5.68 19.07
N TYR A 235 31.18 4.74 18.12
CA TYR A 235 30.27 3.62 18.10
C TYR A 235 30.53 2.57 19.18
N PRO A 236 29.53 2.18 19.97
CA PRO A 236 29.68 1.18 21.05
C PRO A 236 30.33 -0.12 20.58
N ARG A 237 29.94 -0.65 19.42
CA ARG A 237 30.44 -1.91 18.83
C ARG A 237 31.95 -1.88 18.52
N CYS A 238 32.52 -0.71 18.24
CA CYS A 238 33.94 -0.56 17.95
C CYS A 238 34.77 -0.39 19.20
N LEU A 239 34.20 0.10 20.31
CA LEU A 239 34.90 0.48 21.51
C LEU A 239 34.81 -0.56 22.64
N TYR A 240 33.74 -1.36 22.65
CA TYR A 240 33.45 -2.20 23.82
C TYR A 240 34.48 -3.29 24.05
N GLN A 241 34.80 -4.08 23.03
CA GLN A 241 35.72 -5.22 23.19
C GLN A 241 37.15 -4.80 23.59
N ALA A 242 37.58 -3.64 23.11
CA ALA A 242 38.91 -3.12 23.42
C ALA A 242 39.02 -2.49 24.82
N ASN A 243 37.94 -1.89 25.36
CA ASN A 243 37.99 -1.03 26.54
C ASN A 243 37.26 -1.56 27.78
N TYR A 244 36.39 -2.58 27.62
CA TYR A 244 35.49 -3.03 28.68
C TYR A 244 35.56 -4.55 28.89
N LYS A 245 34.71 -5.07 29.80
CA LYS A 245 34.59 -6.50 30.04
C LYS A 245 34.13 -7.19 28.74
N LYS A 246 35.01 -7.99 28.14
CA LYS A 246 34.70 -8.74 26.92
C LYS A 246 33.51 -9.66 27.14
N ILE A 247 32.70 -9.75 26.09
CA ILE A 247 31.69 -10.78 25.96
C ILE A 247 32.20 -11.80 24.96
N GLU A 248 31.99 -13.06 25.24
CA GLU A 248 32.42 -14.18 24.41
C GLU A 248 31.20 -15.06 24.20
N THR A 249 30.46 -14.82 23.12
CA THR A 249 29.37 -15.68 22.62
C THR A 249 29.89 -16.65 21.58
N TYR A 250 31.14 -16.51 21.18
CA TYR A 250 31.85 -17.27 20.17
C TYR A 250 33.25 -17.61 20.70
N ASP A 251 33.75 -18.81 20.35
CA ASP A 251 35.11 -19.21 20.68
C ASP A 251 36.13 -18.41 19.83
N HIS A 252 36.86 -17.56 20.49
CA HIS A 252 37.81 -16.63 19.86
C HIS A 252 39.23 -17.18 19.78
N ASP A 253 39.52 -18.39 20.22
CA ASP A 253 40.83 -19.00 20.08
C ASP A 253 41.08 -19.51 18.64
N LEU A 254 41.07 -18.56 17.69
CA LEU A 254 41.23 -18.84 16.28
C LEU A 254 42.55 -19.52 15.91
N ILE A 255 43.61 -19.19 16.63
CA ILE A 255 44.98 -19.76 16.43
C ILE A 255 45.06 -21.13 17.07
N GLY A 256 44.66 -21.24 18.34
CA GLY A 256 44.68 -22.49 19.07
C GLY A 256 43.84 -23.58 18.46
N GLN A 257 42.61 -23.23 18.04
CA GLN A 257 41.73 -24.16 17.33
C GLN A 257 42.31 -24.72 16.03
N LYS A 258 43.08 -23.91 15.29
CA LYS A 258 43.69 -24.30 14.03
C LYS A 258 45.06 -24.89 14.15
N GLY A 259 45.69 -24.85 15.36
CA GLY A 259 47.02 -25.33 15.59
C GLY A 259 48.07 -24.57 14.78
N LEU A 260 47.86 -23.27 14.60
CA LEU A 260 48.74 -22.37 13.84
C LEU A 260 49.90 -21.85 14.70
N PRO A 261 51.02 -21.39 14.08
CA PRO A 261 52.09 -20.70 14.78
C PRO A 261 51.58 -19.50 15.60
N GLU A 262 52.24 -19.18 16.70
CA GLU A 262 51.86 -18.06 17.58
C GLU A 262 52.03 -16.69 16.91
N ASP A 263 52.93 -16.58 15.92
CA ASP A 263 53.14 -15.38 15.10
C ASP A 263 52.15 -15.19 13.97
N THR A 264 51.15 -16.08 13.82
CA THR A 264 50.12 -16.01 12.78
C THR A 264 49.33 -14.73 12.89
N LYS A 265 49.21 -14.01 11.74
CA LYS A 265 48.40 -12.80 11.59
C LYS A 265 47.03 -13.14 11.08
N ILE A 266 46.01 -12.43 11.58
CA ILE A 266 44.63 -12.66 11.20
C ILE A 266 44.22 -11.66 10.11
N VAL A 267 43.79 -12.16 8.95
CA VAL A 267 43.38 -11.40 7.78
C VAL A 267 41.89 -11.57 7.55
N ALA A 268 41.14 -10.48 7.41
CA ALA A 268 39.71 -10.54 7.12
C ALA A 268 39.41 -10.02 5.71
N TYR A 269 38.76 -10.83 4.88
CA TYR A 269 38.17 -10.41 3.61
C TYR A 269 36.67 -10.14 3.79
N THR A 270 36.25 -8.87 3.55
CA THR A 270 34.91 -8.39 3.87
C THR A 270 34.27 -7.66 2.68
N PRO A 271 33.86 -8.39 1.63
CA PRO A 271 33.29 -7.78 0.43
C PRO A 271 31.88 -7.25 0.65
N THR A 272 31.56 -6.17 -0.08
CA THR A 272 30.20 -5.61 -0.14
C THR A 272 29.28 -6.48 -1.00
N TYR A 273 28.01 -6.54 -0.66
CA TYR A 273 26.97 -7.14 -1.51
C TYR A 273 26.88 -6.43 -2.87
N ARG A 274 26.69 -7.20 -3.92
CA ARG A 274 26.38 -6.74 -5.29
C ARG A 274 25.01 -7.26 -5.68
N ASN A 275 24.19 -6.43 -6.32
CA ASN A 275 23.03 -6.89 -7.08
C ASN A 275 23.51 -7.56 -8.39
N ASN A 276 24.18 -8.70 -8.25
CA ASN A 276 24.62 -9.46 -9.40
C ASN A 276 23.65 -10.60 -9.68
N PRO A 277 22.92 -10.60 -10.82
CA PRO A 277 22.01 -11.68 -11.17
C PRO A 277 22.72 -13.03 -11.36
N ASP A 278 24.04 -13.02 -11.62
CA ASP A 278 24.81 -14.24 -11.88
C ASP A 278 25.25 -14.98 -10.61
N GLY A 279 25.22 -14.34 -9.42
CA GLY A 279 25.54 -14.96 -8.12
C GLY A 279 26.96 -15.54 -8.02
N GLU A 280 27.94 -14.96 -8.73
CA GLU A 280 29.30 -15.50 -8.85
C GLU A 280 30.38 -14.56 -8.27
N LEU A 281 30.02 -13.67 -7.33
CA LEU A 281 30.95 -12.67 -6.82
C LEU A 281 32.19 -13.30 -6.20
N PHE A 282 32.01 -14.30 -5.32
CA PHE A 282 33.14 -14.96 -4.63
C PHE A 282 34.07 -15.63 -5.60
N SER A 283 33.56 -16.41 -6.56
CA SER A 283 34.36 -17.11 -7.57
C SER A 283 35.12 -16.17 -8.49
N LYS A 284 34.55 -14.99 -8.79
CA LYS A 284 35.22 -13.94 -9.58
C LYS A 284 36.30 -13.22 -8.77
N ALA A 285 36.02 -12.94 -7.52
CA ALA A 285 36.96 -12.28 -6.63
C ALA A 285 38.14 -13.17 -6.23
N ILE A 286 37.88 -14.44 -5.94
CA ILE A 286 38.86 -15.44 -5.50
C ILE A 286 38.84 -16.63 -6.47
N PRO A 287 39.40 -16.49 -7.68
CA PRO A 287 39.36 -17.55 -8.70
C PRO A 287 40.26 -18.74 -8.38
N ASP A 288 41.25 -18.58 -7.51
CA ASP A 288 42.23 -19.61 -7.15
C ASP A 288 42.53 -19.58 -5.65
N ILE A 289 41.75 -20.36 -4.88
CA ILE A 289 41.88 -20.46 -3.43
C ILE A 289 43.21 -21.13 -3.01
N ASP A 290 43.75 -22.05 -3.82
CA ASP A 290 45.00 -22.77 -3.50
C ASP A 290 46.18 -21.79 -3.44
N ARG A 291 46.21 -20.78 -4.31
CA ARG A 291 47.20 -19.69 -4.25
C ARG A 291 47.08 -18.84 -2.97
N ILE A 292 45.85 -18.60 -2.49
CA ILE A 292 45.64 -17.92 -1.20
C ILE A 292 46.22 -18.78 -0.07
N ILE A 293 45.98 -20.10 -0.09
CA ILE A 293 46.48 -21.01 0.92
C ILE A 293 48.02 -21.01 0.90
N GLU A 294 48.66 -21.08 -0.27
CA GLU A 294 50.13 -21.02 -0.42
C GLU A 294 50.74 -19.78 0.20
N VAL A 295 50.14 -18.60 -0.03
CA VAL A 295 50.59 -17.35 0.58
C VAL A 295 50.34 -17.33 2.09
N CYS A 296 49.14 -17.78 2.52
CA CYS A 296 48.80 -17.85 3.93
C CYS A 296 49.76 -18.78 4.72
N GLU A 297 50.12 -19.92 4.16
CA GLU A 297 51.06 -20.84 4.77
C GLU A 297 52.48 -20.26 4.83
N LYS A 298 52.93 -19.60 3.78
CA LYS A 298 54.28 -19.02 3.68
C LYS A 298 54.43 -17.82 4.60
N GLU A 299 53.42 -16.95 4.69
CA GLU A 299 53.51 -15.69 5.44
C GLU A 299 52.83 -15.77 6.82
N HIS A 300 52.47 -16.97 7.28
CA HIS A 300 51.75 -17.25 8.53
C HIS A 300 50.48 -16.38 8.67
N LEU A 301 49.58 -16.49 7.70
CA LEU A 301 48.30 -15.72 7.71
C LEU A 301 47.10 -16.67 7.89
N LEU A 302 46.17 -16.32 8.78
CA LEU A 302 44.84 -16.94 8.83
C LEU A 302 43.85 -16.07 8.07
N MET A 303 43.43 -16.55 6.90
CA MET A 303 42.43 -15.84 6.08
C MET A 303 41.01 -16.14 6.53
N ILE A 304 40.29 -15.11 6.98
CA ILE A 304 38.85 -15.18 7.30
C ILE A 304 38.04 -14.63 6.14
N PHE A 305 37.20 -15.46 5.53
CA PHE A 305 36.20 -15.04 4.57
C PHE A 305 34.90 -14.68 5.28
N LYS A 306 34.66 -13.39 5.52
CA LYS A 306 33.44 -12.87 6.13
C LYS A 306 32.57 -12.25 5.05
N MET A 307 31.69 -13.07 4.49
CA MET A 307 30.78 -12.61 3.45
C MET A 307 29.61 -11.79 4.00
N HIS A 308 29.03 -10.94 3.16
CA HIS A 308 27.77 -10.31 3.51
C HIS A 308 26.67 -11.38 3.66
N PRO A 309 25.71 -11.28 4.59
CA PRO A 309 24.70 -12.32 4.81
C PRO A 309 23.92 -12.75 3.55
N LEU A 310 23.71 -11.83 2.61
CA LEU A 310 23.06 -12.14 1.33
C LEU A 310 23.94 -12.92 0.35
N LEU A 311 25.27 -12.95 0.57
CA LEU A 311 26.24 -13.68 -0.26
C LEU A 311 26.59 -15.08 0.30
N GLU A 312 26.18 -15.41 1.51
CA GLU A 312 26.45 -16.73 2.10
C GLU A 312 25.84 -17.90 1.33
N LYS A 313 24.81 -17.62 0.55
CA LYS A 313 24.12 -18.61 -0.28
C LYS A 313 24.69 -18.75 -1.69
N GLU A 314 25.74 -18.02 -2.01
CA GLU A 314 26.43 -18.11 -3.30
C GLU A 314 27.07 -19.48 -3.48
N GLN A 315 26.83 -20.10 -4.63
CA GLN A 315 27.28 -21.47 -4.89
C GLN A 315 28.81 -21.61 -4.82
N GLY A 316 29.55 -20.65 -5.34
CA GLY A 316 31.01 -20.63 -5.28
C GLY A 316 31.55 -20.55 -3.85
N PHE A 317 30.91 -19.73 -3.00
CA PHE A 317 31.27 -19.66 -1.59
C PHE A 317 30.94 -20.95 -0.83
N LEU A 318 29.74 -21.50 -1.02
CA LEU A 318 29.32 -22.77 -0.40
C LEU A 318 30.25 -23.93 -0.82
N TRP A 319 30.59 -23.99 -2.09
CA TRP A 319 31.56 -25.00 -2.58
C TRP A 319 32.93 -24.82 -1.93
N ALA A 320 33.46 -23.62 -1.85
CA ALA A 320 34.73 -23.34 -1.20
C ALA A 320 34.70 -23.69 0.28
N LYS A 321 33.64 -23.27 1.02
CA LYS A 321 33.42 -23.61 2.44
C LYS A 321 33.43 -25.11 2.67
N GLN A 322 32.77 -25.89 1.80
CA GLN A 322 32.77 -27.37 1.90
C GLN A 322 34.12 -27.97 1.52
N ARG A 323 34.73 -27.53 0.45
CA ARG A 323 35.99 -28.09 -0.12
C ARG A 323 37.18 -27.87 0.79
N TYR A 324 37.25 -26.72 1.43
CA TYR A 324 38.37 -26.28 2.27
C TYR A 324 38.03 -26.20 3.79
N ALA A 325 37.00 -26.94 4.21
CA ALA A 325 36.55 -26.92 5.62
C ALA A 325 37.65 -27.26 6.61
N ASP A 326 38.50 -28.23 6.29
CA ASP A 326 39.62 -28.72 7.12
C ASP A 326 40.93 -27.94 6.89
N CYS A 327 40.92 -26.89 6.05
CA CYS A 327 42.13 -26.12 5.83
C CYS A 327 42.45 -25.26 7.09
N LYS A 328 43.65 -25.46 7.67
CA LYS A 328 44.07 -24.72 8.88
C LYS A 328 44.27 -23.22 8.61
N TRP A 329 44.64 -22.82 7.38
CA TRP A 329 44.91 -21.43 7.02
C TRP A 329 43.68 -20.62 6.61
N LEU A 330 42.51 -21.29 6.46
CA LEU A 330 41.27 -20.60 6.09
C LEU A 330 40.20 -20.75 7.16
N LEU A 331 39.41 -19.69 7.35
CA LEU A 331 38.23 -19.70 8.15
C LEU A 331 37.06 -19.07 7.37
N PHE A 332 36.01 -19.83 7.13
CA PHE A 332 34.75 -19.33 6.56
C PHE A 332 33.86 -18.90 7.70
N TRP A 333 33.76 -17.57 7.91
CA TRP A 333 32.98 -17.02 9.01
C TRP A 333 31.50 -17.36 8.88
N ASP A 334 30.90 -17.84 9.96
CA ASP A 334 29.48 -18.06 10.07
C ASP A 334 28.81 -16.78 10.60
N ASN A 335 27.93 -16.15 9.82
CA ASN A 335 27.25 -14.93 10.20
C ASN A 335 26.20 -15.10 11.32
N THR A 336 25.99 -16.31 11.88
CA THR A 336 25.32 -16.49 13.16
C THR A 336 26.15 -15.96 14.31
N ASN A 337 27.48 -15.89 14.17
CA ASN A 337 28.38 -15.29 15.14
C ASN A 337 28.56 -13.78 14.91
N ASP A 338 28.73 -13.03 16.00
CA ASP A 338 28.98 -11.60 15.92
C ASP A 338 30.46 -11.32 15.61
N PHE A 339 30.74 -10.87 14.41
CA PHE A 339 32.09 -10.59 13.94
C PHE A 339 32.79 -9.47 14.75
N TYR A 340 32.01 -8.56 15.38
CA TYR A 340 32.57 -7.50 16.20
C TYR A 340 33.20 -8.00 17.49
N GLU A 341 32.96 -9.22 17.92
CA GLU A 341 33.59 -9.83 19.05
C GLU A 341 35.07 -10.15 18.81
N ILE A 342 35.51 -10.27 17.56
CA ILE A 342 36.90 -10.52 17.16
C ILE A 342 37.54 -9.38 16.38
N LEU A 343 36.86 -8.24 16.24
CA LEU A 343 37.33 -7.15 15.40
C LEU A 343 38.70 -6.60 15.83
N ASP A 344 38.99 -6.59 17.12
CA ASP A 344 40.24 -6.16 17.72
C ASP A 344 41.42 -7.15 17.51
N LYS A 345 41.15 -8.35 16.97
CA LYS A 345 42.13 -9.38 16.66
C LYS A 345 42.60 -9.35 15.20
N ILE A 346 42.04 -8.53 14.36
CA ILE A 346 42.33 -8.50 12.95
C ILE A 346 43.56 -7.62 12.67
N ASP A 347 44.57 -8.22 12.09
CA ASP A 347 45.82 -7.52 11.72
C ASP A 347 45.70 -6.83 10.34
N LEU A 348 45.01 -7.45 9.38
CA LEU A 348 44.85 -6.94 8.03
C LEU A 348 43.41 -7.03 7.58
N CYS A 349 42.85 -5.93 7.10
CA CYS A 349 41.53 -5.87 6.46
C CYS A 349 41.66 -5.81 4.94
N ILE A 350 41.06 -6.76 4.24
CA ILE A 350 40.86 -6.71 2.78
C ILE A 350 39.40 -6.31 2.53
N MET A 351 39.22 -5.17 1.88
CA MET A 351 37.90 -4.58 1.67
C MET A 351 37.80 -4.06 0.23
N ASP A 352 36.58 -3.88 -0.20
CA ASP A 352 36.21 -3.18 -1.45
C ASP A 352 35.63 -1.78 -1.15
N TYR A 353 34.34 -1.56 -1.41
CA TYR A 353 33.62 -0.32 -1.07
C TYR A 353 32.78 -0.47 0.20
N SER A 354 33.01 -1.50 1.00
CA SER A 354 32.29 -1.73 2.25
C SER A 354 32.68 -0.71 3.29
N SER A 355 31.69 -0.08 3.96
CA SER A 355 31.96 0.85 5.07
C SER A 355 32.54 0.18 6.33
N ILE A 356 32.58 -1.15 6.40
CA ILE A 356 33.08 -1.88 7.57
C ILE A 356 34.57 -1.57 7.87
N PHE A 357 35.36 -1.14 6.86
CA PHE A 357 36.76 -0.76 7.09
C PHE A 357 36.90 0.34 8.12
N THR A 358 35.94 1.24 8.24
CA THR A 358 35.94 2.30 9.24
C THR A 358 35.89 1.70 10.66
N ASP A 359 35.13 0.63 10.85
CA ASP A 359 35.06 -0.07 12.14
C ASP A 359 36.39 -0.76 12.49
N PHE A 360 37.08 -1.32 11.49
CA PHE A 360 38.43 -1.87 11.68
C PHE A 360 39.46 -0.79 12.08
N ILE A 361 39.33 0.42 11.48
CA ILE A 361 40.17 1.55 11.94
C ILE A 361 39.89 1.89 13.40
N ALA A 362 38.63 1.98 13.78
CA ALA A 362 38.27 2.28 15.18
C ALA A 362 38.68 1.18 16.15
N ALA A 363 38.74 -0.07 15.72
CA ALA A 363 39.23 -1.22 16.52
C ALA A 363 40.77 -1.32 16.58
N GLY A 364 41.47 -0.47 15.83
CA GLY A 364 42.93 -0.39 15.88
C GLY A 364 43.67 -1.19 14.81
N CYS A 365 42.97 -1.71 13.79
CA CYS A 365 43.61 -2.34 12.64
C CYS A 365 44.53 -1.34 11.90
N LYS A 366 45.74 -1.76 11.53
CA LYS A 366 46.76 -0.88 10.94
C LYS A 366 47.02 -1.15 9.49
N HIS A 367 46.60 -2.31 8.98
CA HIS A 367 46.88 -2.71 7.59
C HIS A 367 45.60 -2.91 6.80
N PHE A 368 45.57 -2.36 5.58
CA PHE A 368 44.41 -2.37 4.71
C PHE A 368 44.82 -2.66 3.28
N LEU A 369 44.07 -3.53 2.61
CA LEU A 369 44.15 -3.75 1.17
C LEU A 369 42.77 -3.46 0.54
N ARG A 370 42.74 -2.60 -0.47
CA ARG A 370 41.53 -2.24 -1.22
C ARG A 370 41.43 -3.15 -2.42
N TYR A 371 40.66 -4.22 -2.31
CA TYR A 371 40.47 -5.16 -3.38
C TYR A 371 39.13 -4.93 -4.06
N ALA A 372 39.09 -4.00 -4.99
CA ALA A 372 37.92 -3.62 -5.78
C ALA A 372 38.18 -4.01 -7.25
N PHE A 373 38.15 -5.33 -7.53
CA PHE A 373 38.46 -5.92 -8.84
C PHE A 373 37.45 -5.55 -9.92
N ASP A 374 36.27 -5.08 -9.54
CA ASP A 374 35.14 -4.64 -10.36
C ASP A 374 34.89 -3.11 -10.26
N PHE A 375 35.92 -2.34 -9.86
CA PHE A 375 35.78 -0.90 -9.56
C PHE A 375 35.50 -0.03 -10.78
N ASP A 376 35.88 -0.46 -11.98
CA ASP A 376 35.65 0.32 -13.20
C ASP A 376 34.21 0.18 -13.74
N ASN A 377 33.31 -0.35 -12.94
CA ASN A 377 31.92 -0.53 -13.30
C ASN A 377 31.15 0.78 -13.03
N ASP A 378 30.63 1.42 -14.08
CA ASP A 378 29.88 2.69 -14.05
C ASP A 378 28.63 2.66 -13.12
N ASP A 379 28.26 1.46 -12.64
CA ASP A 379 27.13 1.25 -11.72
C ASP A 379 27.39 1.68 -10.26
N LEU A 380 28.63 2.09 -9.93
CA LEU A 380 29.04 2.45 -8.57
C LEU A 380 29.07 3.98 -8.40
N ASP A 381 27.97 4.54 -7.91
CA ASP A 381 27.90 5.98 -7.57
C ASP A 381 28.57 6.25 -6.21
N PHE A 382 29.80 6.74 -6.23
CA PHE A 382 30.50 7.20 -5.03
C PHE A 382 30.35 8.71 -4.85
N PRO A 383 29.89 9.19 -3.71
CA PRO A 383 29.72 10.63 -3.47
C PRO A 383 31.04 11.37 -3.25
N MET A 384 32.11 10.64 -3.05
CA MET A 384 33.45 11.18 -2.73
C MET A 384 34.50 10.37 -3.46
N ASP A 385 35.68 10.96 -3.62
CA ASP A 385 36.82 10.23 -4.19
C ASP A 385 37.18 9.03 -3.31
N TYR A 386 37.08 7.84 -3.89
CA TYR A 386 37.35 6.58 -3.21
C TYR A 386 38.76 6.52 -2.63
N ASP A 387 39.76 7.05 -3.36
CA ASP A 387 41.16 7.01 -2.94
C ASP A 387 41.43 8.02 -1.80
N GLU A 388 40.59 9.04 -1.64
CA GLU A 388 40.70 10.01 -0.53
C GLU A 388 40.13 9.47 0.77
N VAL A 389 39.09 8.64 0.70
CA VAL A 389 38.33 8.25 1.89
C VAL A 389 38.60 6.82 2.36
N THR A 390 39.43 6.05 1.63
CA THR A 390 39.77 4.67 2.00
C THR A 390 41.28 4.47 2.14
N PRO A 391 41.75 3.72 3.17
CA PRO A 391 43.16 3.50 3.41
C PRO A 391 43.70 2.29 2.65
N GLY A 392 45.00 2.21 2.45
CA GLY A 392 45.72 1.03 2.01
C GLY A 392 45.99 0.95 0.50
N ARG A 393 46.74 -0.06 0.12
CA ARG A 393 47.08 -0.36 -1.28
C ARG A 393 45.87 -0.82 -2.08
N LYS A 394 45.70 -0.29 -3.30
CA LYS A 394 44.65 -0.70 -4.24
C LYS A 394 45.12 -1.88 -5.08
N CYS A 395 44.40 -3.00 -5.02
CA CYS A 395 44.58 -4.19 -5.84
C CYS A 395 43.46 -4.27 -6.86
N LYS A 396 43.81 -4.25 -8.16
CA LYS A 396 42.83 -4.22 -9.26
C LYS A 396 42.43 -5.59 -9.76
N ASN A 397 43.20 -6.61 -9.40
CA ASN A 397 42.99 -7.99 -9.82
C ASN A 397 43.51 -8.96 -8.77
N PHE A 398 43.25 -10.26 -8.98
CA PHE A 398 43.61 -11.31 -8.05
C PHE A 398 45.13 -11.47 -7.90
N ASP A 399 45.96 -11.32 -8.97
CA ASP A 399 47.41 -11.43 -8.90
C ASP A 399 48.03 -10.33 -8.03
N GLU A 400 47.54 -9.10 -8.16
CA GLU A 400 47.94 -7.99 -7.31
C GLU A 400 47.54 -8.21 -5.85
N LEU A 401 46.37 -8.82 -5.58
CA LEU A 401 45.95 -9.18 -4.21
C LEU A 401 46.92 -10.22 -3.61
N VAL A 402 47.22 -11.28 -4.33
CA VAL A 402 48.11 -12.34 -3.87
C VAL A 402 49.51 -11.80 -3.59
N GLN A 403 50.03 -10.92 -4.44
CA GLN A 403 51.29 -10.23 -4.20
C GLN A 403 51.23 -9.33 -2.97
N ALA A 404 50.15 -8.54 -2.82
CA ALA A 404 49.99 -7.62 -1.72
C ALA A 404 49.91 -8.32 -0.36
N LEU A 405 49.34 -9.53 -0.30
CA LEU A 405 49.33 -10.36 0.91
C LEU A 405 50.74 -10.69 1.47
N SER A 406 51.75 -10.82 0.60
CA SER A 406 53.16 -11.06 0.99
C SER A 406 53.92 -9.79 1.31
N GLU A 407 53.36 -8.62 1.02
CA GLU A 407 54.09 -7.35 1.10
C GLU A 407 53.39 -6.28 1.97
N TYR A 408 52.19 -6.51 2.48
CA TYR A 408 51.36 -5.47 3.14
C TYR A 408 52.04 -4.80 4.32
N GLU A 409 52.89 -5.50 5.08
CA GLU A 409 53.62 -4.92 6.19
C GLU A 409 54.64 -3.85 5.80
N LYS A 410 55.04 -3.83 4.50
CA LYS A 410 55.96 -2.84 3.94
C LYS A 410 55.28 -1.54 3.58
N ASP A 411 53.94 -1.53 3.55
CA ASP A 411 53.15 -0.36 3.15
C ASP A 411 53.05 0.60 4.36
N ASP A 412 53.64 1.78 4.19
CA ASP A 412 53.43 2.85 5.18
C ASP A 412 52.17 3.66 4.78
N ILE A 413 51.09 3.40 5.52
CA ILE A 413 49.82 4.09 5.37
C ILE A 413 49.43 4.98 6.54
N SER A 414 50.39 5.24 7.45
CA SER A 414 50.14 5.93 8.71
C SER A 414 49.48 7.29 8.53
N ASP A 415 50.02 8.15 7.62
CA ASP A 415 49.43 9.48 7.35
C ASP A 415 48.02 9.40 6.81
N SER A 416 47.76 8.47 5.89
CA SER A 416 46.42 8.30 5.33
C SER A 416 45.43 7.74 6.37
N LEU A 417 45.89 6.81 7.20
CA LEU A 417 45.10 6.21 8.25
C LEU A 417 44.72 7.25 9.31
N ASP A 418 45.67 8.08 9.76
CA ASP A 418 45.39 9.17 10.71
C ASP A 418 44.36 10.17 10.17
N ARG A 419 44.48 10.56 8.88
CA ARG A 419 43.55 11.46 8.23
C ARG A 419 42.14 10.84 8.15
N ILE A 420 42.06 9.59 7.72
CA ILE A 420 40.79 8.88 7.55
C ILE A 420 40.16 8.57 8.92
N SER A 421 40.99 8.22 9.92
CA SER A 421 40.53 8.05 11.29
C SER A 421 39.90 9.33 11.86
N LYS A 422 40.50 10.49 11.64
CA LYS A 422 39.90 11.77 12.02
C LYS A 422 38.59 12.05 11.26
N LEU A 423 38.56 11.74 9.97
CA LEU A 423 37.38 11.95 9.14
C LEU A 423 36.14 11.20 9.70
N TYR A 424 36.32 9.96 10.13
CA TYR A 424 35.19 9.12 10.56
C TYR A 424 35.03 9.05 12.08
N TRP A 425 36.09 9.25 12.89
CA TRP A 425 36.08 8.93 14.32
C TRP A 425 36.56 10.08 15.22
N GLU A 426 36.43 11.34 14.75
CA GLU A 426 36.88 12.55 15.47
C GLU A 426 36.34 12.61 16.92
N TYR A 427 35.09 12.21 17.12
CA TYR A 427 34.39 12.25 18.40
C TYR A 427 34.55 10.98 19.23
N SER A 428 35.26 9.97 18.71
CA SER A 428 35.45 8.70 19.39
C SER A 428 36.49 8.86 20.50
N THR A 429 36.06 8.64 21.75
CA THR A 429 36.89 8.74 22.95
C THR A 429 36.59 7.60 23.92
N SER A 430 37.48 7.34 24.89
CA SER A 430 37.28 6.27 25.87
C SER A 430 36.02 6.43 26.74
N ASP A 431 35.50 7.65 26.88
CA ASP A 431 34.30 7.98 27.61
C ASP A 431 33.03 8.06 26.70
N SER A 432 33.13 7.59 25.44
CA SER A 432 32.03 7.66 24.50
C SER A 432 30.74 7.00 24.98
N MET A 433 30.85 5.88 25.73
CA MET A 433 29.65 5.20 26.27
C MET A 433 28.90 6.09 27.25
N ASP A 434 29.61 6.73 28.18
CA ASP A 434 28.98 7.65 29.11
C ASP A 434 28.46 8.90 28.42
N LYS A 435 29.17 9.44 27.41
CA LYS A 435 28.68 10.56 26.61
C LYS A 435 27.38 10.25 25.90
N ILE A 436 27.22 9.05 25.32
CA ILE A 436 25.96 8.62 24.69
C ILE A 436 24.83 8.64 25.71
N ILE A 437 25.08 8.02 26.88
CA ILE A 437 24.08 7.87 27.95
C ILE A 437 23.70 9.23 28.53
N ASP A 438 24.69 10.02 28.94
CA ASP A 438 24.45 11.29 29.61
C ASP A 438 23.85 12.33 28.69
N SER A 439 24.24 12.37 27.40
CA SER A 439 23.60 13.21 26.39
C SER A 439 22.14 12.81 26.17
N THR A 440 21.84 11.51 26.17
CA THR A 440 20.47 11.01 26.00
C THR A 440 19.59 11.38 27.20
N ILE A 441 20.09 11.24 28.40
CA ILE A 441 19.37 11.63 29.63
C ILE A 441 19.15 13.15 29.65
N ALA A 442 20.19 13.93 29.35
CA ALA A 442 20.14 15.39 29.36
C ALA A 442 19.27 16.00 28.24
N PHE A 443 18.99 15.24 27.19
CA PHE A 443 18.19 15.72 26.08
C PHE A 443 16.76 16.03 26.51
N VAL A 444 16.31 17.25 26.23
CA VAL A 444 14.92 17.69 26.42
C VAL A 444 14.25 17.83 25.07
N PRO A 445 13.27 16.97 24.76
CA PRO A 445 12.53 17.07 23.52
C PRO A 445 11.82 18.41 23.39
N GLU A 446 12.00 19.07 22.23
CA GLU A 446 11.27 20.31 21.91
C GLU A 446 10.14 19.97 20.92
N LYS A 447 8.91 20.35 21.29
CA LYS A 447 7.76 20.09 20.42
C LYS A 447 7.89 20.91 19.14
N VAL A 448 7.81 20.20 18.01
CA VAL A 448 7.76 20.79 16.67
C VAL A 448 6.33 20.71 16.18
N GLU A 449 5.71 21.86 15.85
CA GLU A 449 4.38 21.88 15.25
C GLU A 449 4.50 21.85 13.73
N LEU A 450 4.16 20.72 13.16
CA LEU A 450 4.16 20.51 11.70
C LEU A 450 2.72 20.39 11.18
N PRO A 451 2.40 20.89 9.97
CA PRO A 451 1.10 20.68 9.34
C PRO A 451 0.90 19.22 8.98
N THR A 452 -0.34 18.78 8.79
CA THR A 452 -0.64 17.53 8.10
C THR A 452 -0.52 17.77 6.59
N LEU A 453 0.08 16.83 5.88
CA LEU A 453 0.06 16.77 4.42
C LEU A 453 -1.16 15.98 3.97
N TYR A 454 -2.08 16.65 3.28
CA TYR A 454 -3.23 16.02 2.64
C TYR A 454 -3.01 15.97 1.14
N SER A 455 -3.12 14.79 0.54
CA SER A 455 -3.13 14.63 -0.90
C SER A 455 -4.48 14.09 -1.37
N PHE A 456 -4.96 14.58 -2.49
CA PHE A 456 -6.21 14.15 -3.10
C PHE A 456 -5.94 13.64 -4.51
N ASP A 457 -6.53 12.48 -4.85
CA ASP A 457 -6.73 12.14 -6.25
C ASP A 457 -7.72 13.12 -6.87
N ILE A 458 -7.81 13.14 -8.18
CA ILE A 458 -8.61 14.13 -8.93
C ILE A 458 -9.92 13.53 -9.42
N PHE A 459 -9.83 12.50 -10.27
CA PHE A 459 -11.01 11.89 -10.89
C PHE A 459 -11.79 11.07 -9.88
N ASP A 460 -13.10 11.18 -9.89
CA ASP A 460 -14.03 10.53 -8.95
C ASP A 460 -13.74 10.83 -7.46
N THR A 461 -12.80 11.77 -7.21
CA THR A 461 -12.43 12.28 -5.89
C THR A 461 -12.77 13.77 -5.74
N LEU A 462 -12.31 14.65 -6.63
CA LEU A 462 -12.64 16.10 -6.59
C LEU A 462 -13.73 16.47 -7.60
N PHE A 463 -13.73 15.82 -8.72
CA PHE A 463 -14.82 15.87 -9.68
C PHE A 463 -15.04 14.50 -10.34
N SER A 464 -16.24 14.28 -10.79
CA SER A 464 -16.60 13.10 -11.57
C SER A 464 -17.01 13.52 -12.99
N ARG A 465 -17.10 12.56 -13.91
CA ARG A 465 -17.64 12.78 -15.24
C ARG A 465 -19.16 12.64 -15.25
N LYS A 466 -19.88 13.43 -16.08
CA LYS A 466 -21.34 13.25 -16.28
C LYS A 466 -21.66 11.84 -16.72
N VAL A 467 -20.83 11.23 -17.54
CA VAL A 467 -20.98 9.87 -18.06
C VAL A 467 -20.54 8.77 -17.11
N LEU A 468 -19.91 9.06 -15.96
CA LEU A 468 -19.24 8.15 -15.02
C LEU A 468 -18.09 7.34 -15.65
N ASP A 469 -18.35 6.57 -16.70
CA ASP A 469 -17.35 5.77 -17.41
C ASP A 469 -16.74 6.59 -18.57
N PRO A 470 -15.40 6.73 -18.64
CA PRO A 470 -14.71 7.45 -19.71
C PRO A 470 -15.06 6.98 -21.14
N VAL A 471 -15.51 5.73 -21.30
CA VAL A 471 -15.92 5.18 -22.61
C VAL A 471 -17.06 5.98 -23.22
N GLY A 472 -17.92 6.59 -22.39
CA GLY A 472 -18.98 7.49 -22.88
C GLY A 472 -18.42 8.65 -23.72
N ILE A 473 -17.25 9.19 -23.36
CA ILE A 473 -16.58 10.26 -24.12
C ILE A 473 -16.17 9.76 -25.51
N PHE A 474 -15.71 8.50 -25.61
CA PHE A 474 -15.33 7.94 -26.90
C PHE A 474 -16.56 7.77 -27.84
N TYR A 475 -17.73 7.51 -27.29
CA TYR A 475 -18.97 7.52 -28.09
C TYR A 475 -19.35 8.93 -28.58
N TYR A 476 -19.13 9.96 -27.78
CA TYR A 476 -19.28 11.34 -28.23
C TYR A 476 -18.37 11.65 -29.42
N VAL A 477 -17.10 11.28 -29.36
CA VAL A 477 -16.17 11.46 -30.48
C VAL A 477 -16.61 10.66 -31.69
N GLN A 478 -17.12 9.44 -31.51
CA GLN A 478 -17.68 8.63 -32.59
C GLN A 478 -18.86 9.33 -33.30
N GLU A 479 -19.78 9.94 -32.57
CA GLU A 479 -20.90 10.70 -33.10
C GLU A 479 -20.42 11.92 -33.91
N LYS A 480 -19.42 12.66 -33.40
CA LYS A 480 -18.77 13.77 -34.12
C LYS A 480 -18.11 13.32 -35.42
N MET A 481 -17.46 12.17 -35.43
CA MET A 481 -16.85 11.58 -36.63
C MET A 481 -17.90 11.22 -37.66
N GLN A 482 -19.08 10.72 -37.24
CA GLN A 482 -20.21 10.41 -38.15
C GLN A 482 -20.78 11.69 -38.77
N GLU A 483 -20.87 12.77 -37.98
CA GLU A 483 -21.32 14.07 -38.46
C GLU A 483 -20.33 14.70 -39.46
N ASP A 484 -19.02 14.61 -39.19
CA ASP A 484 -17.95 15.15 -40.06
C ASP A 484 -17.82 14.41 -41.39
N GLY A 485 -17.98 13.09 -41.38
CA GLY A 485 -17.91 12.23 -42.56
C GLY A 485 -16.52 12.06 -43.18
N GLY A 486 -15.48 12.69 -42.66
CA GLY A 486 -14.14 12.70 -43.25
C GLY A 486 -13.19 11.61 -42.69
N PHE A 487 -13.72 10.58 -42.03
CA PHE A 487 -12.89 9.55 -41.38
C PHE A 487 -13.06 8.16 -42.00
N PRO A 488 -12.06 7.26 -41.89
CA PRO A 488 -12.18 5.88 -42.36
C PRO A 488 -13.38 5.18 -41.70
N ARG A 489 -14.25 4.56 -42.50
CA ARG A 489 -15.48 3.91 -42.02
C ARG A 489 -15.20 2.87 -40.91
N ALA A 490 -14.12 2.10 -41.04
CA ALA A 490 -13.76 1.09 -40.04
C ALA A 490 -13.43 1.72 -38.68
N LEU A 491 -12.79 2.88 -38.67
CA LEU A 491 -12.51 3.65 -37.46
C LEU A 491 -13.80 4.20 -36.85
N VAL A 492 -14.64 4.83 -37.66
CA VAL A 492 -15.90 5.43 -37.18
C VAL A 492 -16.81 4.39 -36.52
N LEU A 493 -16.98 3.20 -37.12
CA LEU A 493 -17.88 2.18 -36.58
C LEU A 493 -17.42 1.57 -35.29
N ASN A 494 -16.13 1.59 -35.00
CA ASN A 494 -15.54 0.90 -33.84
C ASN A 494 -14.68 1.82 -32.95
N TYR A 495 -14.85 3.14 -33.05
CA TYR A 495 -13.97 4.11 -32.41
C TYR A 495 -13.77 3.87 -30.91
N PRO A 496 -14.80 3.65 -30.08
CA PRO A 496 -14.58 3.43 -28.64
C PRO A 496 -13.67 2.23 -28.33
N SER A 497 -13.86 1.13 -29.06
CA SER A 497 -13.01 -0.06 -28.90
C SER A 497 -11.58 0.18 -29.39
N ILE A 498 -11.44 0.87 -30.53
CA ILE A 498 -10.12 1.20 -31.11
C ILE A 498 -9.36 2.15 -30.20
N ARG A 499 -10.02 3.17 -29.66
CA ARG A 499 -9.40 4.13 -28.72
C ARG A 499 -8.87 3.42 -27.46
N LYS A 500 -9.69 2.53 -26.85
CA LYS A 500 -9.26 1.70 -25.72
C LYS A 500 -8.09 0.78 -26.07
N THR A 501 -8.17 0.11 -27.22
CA THR A 501 -7.10 -0.80 -27.66
C THR A 501 -5.81 -0.05 -27.97
N SER A 502 -5.89 1.15 -28.52
CA SER A 502 -4.70 1.98 -28.80
C SER A 502 -4.01 2.40 -27.51
N GLU A 503 -4.76 2.80 -26.49
CA GLU A 503 -4.22 3.08 -25.17
C GLU A 503 -3.55 1.84 -24.54
N ALA A 504 -4.23 0.69 -24.58
CA ALA A 504 -3.70 -0.56 -24.06
C ALA A 504 -2.40 -0.98 -24.76
N ASN A 505 -2.32 -0.80 -26.07
CA ASN A 505 -1.13 -1.12 -26.86
C ASN A 505 0.08 -0.23 -26.49
N VAL A 506 -0.16 1.07 -26.23
CA VAL A 506 0.91 1.98 -25.80
C VAL A 506 1.39 1.60 -24.40
N ARG A 507 0.48 1.29 -23.49
CA ARG A 507 0.85 0.79 -22.14
C ARG A 507 1.62 -0.53 -22.20
N GLU A 508 1.23 -1.45 -23.07
CA GLU A 508 1.94 -2.73 -23.27
C GLU A 508 3.37 -2.50 -23.81
N TYR A 509 3.55 -1.53 -24.70
CA TYR A 509 4.87 -1.17 -25.20
C TYR A 509 5.79 -0.71 -24.06
N TYR A 510 5.35 0.17 -23.17
CA TYR A 510 6.14 0.60 -22.02
C TYR A 510 6.44 -0.56 -21.06
N ASN A 511 5.47 -1.41 -20.78
CA ASN A 511 5.69 -2.59 -19.93
C ASN A 511 6.76 -3.54 -20.50
N LYS A 512 6.80 -3.71 -21.83
CA LYS A 512 7.83 -4.51 -22.50
C LYS A 512 9.19 -3.83 -22.45
N SER A 513 9.25 -2.52 -22.67
CA SER A 513 10.50 -1.74 -22.62
C SER A 513 11.12 -1.76 -21.23
N ILE A 514 10.30 -1.69 -20.17
CA ILE A 514 10.75 -1.84 -18.78
C ILE A 514 11.33 -3.25 -18.56
N ALA A 515 10.62 -4.29 -19.02
CA ALA A 515 11.08 -5.68 -18.88
C ALA A 515 12.44 -5.90 -19.57
N LEU A 516 12.69 -5.18 -20.67
CA LEU A 516 13.96 -5.20 -21.41
C LEU A 516 14.99 -4.17 -20.87
N ARG A 517 14.66 -3.41 -19.84
CA ARG A 517 15.49 -2.32 -19.28
C ARG A 517 15.83 -1.20 -20.28
N GLU A 518 14.98 -1.00 -21.27
CA GLU A 518 15.14 0.07 -22.27
C GLU A 518 14.55 1.40 -21.82
N SER A 519 13.59 1.38 -20.86
CA SER A 519 12.95 2.57 -20.31
C SER A 519 12.52 2.31 -18.86
N GLU A 520 12.58 3.35 -18.03
CA GLU A 520 12.01 3.36 -16.67
C GLU A 520 10.61 3.98 -16.64
N LYS A 521 10.18 4.62 -17.73
CA LYS A 521 8.86 5.24 -17.82
C LYS A 521 7.76 4.18 -17.96
N VAL A 522 6.75 4.31 -17.12
CA VAL A 522 5.57 3.42 -17.07
C VAL A 522 4.27 4.12 -17.46
N GLU A 523 4.25 5.47 -17.47
CA GLU A 523 3.06 6.24 -17.82
C GLU A 523 3.13 6.74 -19.26
N ILE A 524 1.99 6.64 -19.94
CA ILE A 524 1.81 7.05 -21.33
C ILE A 524 1.40 8.51 -21.44
N GLN A 525 1.54 9.07 -22.64
CA GLN A 525 1.10 10.42 -22.97
C GLN A 525 -0.15 10.39 -23.86
N PHE A 526 -0.99 11.41 -23.71
CA PHE A 526 -2.20 11.57 -24.55
C PHE A 526 -1.90 11.49 -26.04
N ASP A 527 -0.84 12.15 -26.46
CA ASP A 527 -0.42 12.22 -27.85
C ASP A 527 0.01 10.85 -28.44
N GLU A 528 0.60 10.00 -27.62
CA GLU A 528 1.06 8.67 -28.07
C GLU A 528 -0.10 7.75 -28.44
N ILE A 529 -1.25 7.89 -27.75
CA ILE A 529 -2.45 7.15 -28.06
C ILE A 529 -2.94 7.48 -29.47
N PHE A 530 -2.98 8.77 -29.79
CA PHE A 530 -3.41 9.24 -31.11
C PHE A 530 -2.39 8.97 -32.20
N ALA A 531 -1.10 9.06 -31.87
CA ALA A 531 -0.03 8.65 -32.80
C ALA A 531 -0.16 7.17 -33.16
N ARG A 532 -0.49 6.32 -32.18
CA ARG A 532 -0.76 4.89 -32.43
C ARG A 532 -1.96 4.70 -33.35
N MET A 533 -3.08 5.40 -33.13
CA MET A 533 -4.25 5.34 -34.01
C MET A 533 -3.93 5.85 -35.42
N ALA A 534 -3.22 6.96 -35.51
CA ALA A 534 -2.81 7.53 -36.79
C ALA A 534 -1.98 6.55 -37.61
N SER A 535 -1.03 5.90 -37.00
CA SER A 535 -0.19 4.87 -37.65
C SER A 535 -0.98 3.68 -38.17
N VAL A 536 -2.02 3.23 -37.43
CA VAL A 536 -2.81 2.05 -37.82
C VAL A 536 -3.84 2.37 -38.91
N TYR A 537 -4.49 3.54 -38.83
CA TYR A 537 -5.60 3.94 -39.69
C TYR A 537 -5.20 4.96 -40.75
N ASN A 538 -3.90 5.28 -40.85
CA ASN A 538 -3.34 6.26 -41.80
C ASN A 538 -4.09 7.61 -41.76
N LEU A 539 -4.25 8.15 -40.53
CA LEU A 539 -4.91 9.43 -40.33
C LEU A 539 -3.98 10.59 -40.66
N THR A 540 -4.55 11.67 -41.21
CA THR A 540 -3.84 12.93 -41.39
C THR A 540 -3.70 13.68 -40.05
N ASP A 541 -2.75 14.61 -39.98
CA ASP A 541 -2.56 15.47 -38.79
C ASP A 541 -3.86 16.24 -38.47
N GLU A 542 -4.57 16.72 -39.48
CA GLU A 542 -5.86 17.42 -39.29
C GLU A 542 -6.92 16.53 -38.63
N GLN A 543 -7.02 15.27 -39.09
CA GLN A 543 -7.94 14.30 -38.50
C GLN A 543 -7.56 13.99 -37.04
N VAL A 544 -6.26 13.82 -36.76
CA VAL A 544 -5.78 13.61 -35.39
C VAL A 544 -6.11 14.81 -34.50
N GLN A 545 -5.90 16.04 -34.97
CA GLN A 545 -6.24 17.23 -34.19
C GLN A 545 -7.74 17.35 -33.92
N LYS A 546 -8.60 17.02 -34.90
CA LYS A 546 -10.05 16.98 -34.70
C LYS A 546 -10.44 15.97 -33.59
N LEU A 547 -9.90 14.74 -33.63
CA LEU A 547 -10.19 13.71 -32.64
C LEU A 547 -9.79 14.17 -31.24
N LYS A 548 -8.59 14.72 -31.07
CA LYS A 548 -8.12 15.29 -29.81
C LYS A 548 -9.03 16.41 -29.32
N ALA A 549 -9.36 17.34 -30.22
CA ALA A 549 -10.20 18.49 -29.87
C ALA A 549 -11.58 18.05 -29.38
N TRP A 550 -12.23 17.10 -30.05
CA TRP A 550 -13.54 16.59 -29.62
C TRP A 550 -13.48 15.80 -28.31
N GLU A 551 -12.41 14.99 -28.08
CA GLU A 551 -12.24 14.29 -26.83
C GLU A 551 -12.08 15.28 -25.66
N LEU A 552 -11.23 16.31 -25.83
CA LEU A 552 -11.02 17.35 -24.82
C LEU A 552 -12.26 18.25 -24.60
N GLU A 553 -12.97 18.62 -25.68
CA GLU A 553 -14.25 19.34 -25.59
C GLU A 553 -15.23 18.58 -24.69
N CYS A 554 -15.38 17.28 -24.95
CA CYS A 554 -16.26 16.42 -24.17
C CYS A 554 -15.77 16.25 -22.73
N GLU A 555 -14.46 16.04 -22.49
CA GLU A 555 -13.89 15.96 -21.14
C GLU A 555 -14.22 17.22 -20.32
N TYR A 556 -14.02 18.40 -20.91
CA TYR A 556 -14.34 19.67 -20.26
C TYR A 556 -15.82 19.83 -19.91
N ASP A 557 -16.71 19.43 -20.82
CA ASP A 557 -18.15 19.54 -20.62
C ASP A 557 -18.71 18.49 -19.66
N ASN A 558 -17.93 17.44 -19.39
CA ASN A 558 -18.31 16.36 -18.50
C ASN A 558 -17.94 16.58 -17.03
N VAL A 559 -17.28 17.66 -16.66
CA VAL A 559 -16.86 17.92 -15.26
C VAL A 559 -18.07 18.17 -14.36
N ILE A 560 -18.21 17.38 -13.30
CA ILE A 560 -19.15 17.60 -12.19
C ILE A 560 -18.34 17.68 -10.88
N PRO A 561 -18.30 18.83 -10.18
CA PRO A 561 -17.59 18.94 -8.92
C PRO A 561 -18.20 18.04 -7.84
N LEU A 562 -17.38 17.56 -6.92
CA LEU A 562 -17.75 16.82 -5.72
C LEU A 562 -17.58 17.73 -4.49
N PRO A 563 -18.62 18.46 -4.07
CA PRO A 563 -18.50 19.53 -3.10
C PRO A 563 -17.96 19.09 -1.74
N GLU A 564 -18.27 17.87 -1.33
CA GLU A 564 -17.87 17.34 -0.02
C GLU A 564 -16.35 17.35 0.14
N GLN A 565 -15.61 16.85 -0.85
CA GLN A 565 -14.16 16.79 -0.82
C GLN A 565 -13.54 18.18 -1.00
N ILE A 566 -14.14 19.01 -1.84
CA ILE A 566 -13.72 20.39 -2.04
C ILE A 566 -13.86 21.19 -0.73
N ASP A 567 -14.96 21.02 0.00
CA ASP A 567 -15.16 21.68 1.29
C ASP A 567 -14.19 21.17 2.36
N MET A 568 -13.79 19.88 2.31
CA MET A 568 -12.71 19.37 3.15
C MET A 568 -11.38 20.05 2.84
N ILE A 569 -11.02 20.23 1.57
CA ILE A 569 -9.82 20.97 1.18
C ILE A 569 -9.84 22.38 1.75
N LYS A 570 -10.96 23.11 1.58
CA LYS A 570 -11.14 24.47 2.14
C LYS A 570 -10.91 24.49 3.65
N LYS A 571 -11.42 23.47 4.35
CA LYS A 571 -11.25 23.31 5.80
C LYS A 571 -9.78 23.11 6.18
N TYR A 572 -9.07 22.20 5.49
CA TYR A 572 -7.67 21.92 5.79
C TYR A 572 -6.77 23.12 5.53
N LEU A 573 -6.98 23.83 4.43
CA LEU A 573 -6.25 25.08 4.14
C LEU A 573 -6.51 26.14 5.21
N ALA A 574 -7.75 26.27 5.72
CA ALA A 574 -8.06 27.17 6.81
C ALA A 574 -7.38 26.79 8.13
N GLN A 575 -7.04 25.51 8.33
CA GLN A 575 -6.27 24.98 9.46
C GLN A 575 -4.74 25.13 9.26
N LYS A 576 -4.31 25.70 8.15
CA LYS A 576 -2.91 25.82 7.73
C LYS A 576 -2.21 24.48 7.46
N ASP A 577 -2.97 23.45 7.16
CA ASP A 577 -2.44 22.20 6.67
C ASP A 577 -2.02 22.31 5.20
N THR A 578 -1.11 21.46 4.78
CA THR A 578 -0.64 21.40 3.40
C THR A 578 -1.55 20.52 2.57
N VAL A 579 -2.04 21.03 1.44
CA VAL A 579 -2.89 20.27 0.51
C VAL A 579 -2.25 20.21 -0.87
N ILE A 580 -2.20 19.02 -1.46
CA ILE A 580 -1.66 18.76 -2.81
C ILE A 580 -2.59 17.84 -3.60
N LEU A 581 -2.43 17.82 -4.91
CA LEU A 581 -3.17 16.95 -5.84
C LEU A 581 -2.21 15.91 -6.45
N VAL A 582 -2.59 14.63 -6.46
CA VAL A 582 -1.76 13.52 -6.95
C VAL A 582 -2.62 12.58 -7.78
N SER A 583 -2.42 12.52 -9.08
CA SER A 583 -3.28 11.72 -9.97
C SER A 583 -2.52 10.95 -11.04
N ASP A 584 -2.94 9.69 -11.24
CA ASP A 584 -2.52 8.87 -12.39
C ASP A 584 -3.38 9.22 -13.60
N MET A 585 -2.81 9.99 -14.54
CA MET A 585 -3.52 10.45 -15.72
C MET A 585 -2.56 10.75 -16.88
N TYR A 586 -2.94 10.31 -18.08
CA TYR A 586 -2.21 10.58 -19.32
C TYR A 586 -2.55 11.92 -19.98
N LEU A 587 -3.64 12.59 -19.56
CA LEU A 587 -4.01 13.91 -20.06
C LEU A 587 -2.96 14.95 -19.65
N PRO A 588 -2.63 15.90 -20.54
CA PRO A 588 -1.68 16.98 -20.27
C PRO A 588 -2.11 17.84 -19.07
N LYS A 589 -1.12 18.42 -18.38
CA LYS A 589 -1.34 19.23 -17.18
C LYS A 589 -2.27 20.44 -17.41
N ASP A 590 -2.16 21.11 -18.51
CA ASP A 590 -3.02 22.25 -18.87
C ASP A 590 -4.48 21.84 -19.03
N VAL A 591 -4.74 20.62 -19.54
CA VAL A 591 -6.07 20.03 -19.63
C VAL A 591 -6.63 19.78 -18.23
N ILE A 592 -5.83 19.16 -17.36
CA ILE A 592 -6.25 18.87 -15.97
C ILE A 592 -6.52 20.19 -15.22
N LEU A 593 -5.69 21.20 -15.37
CA LEU A 593 -5.89 22.52 -14.76
C LEU A 593 -7.20 23.18 -15.25
N GLU A 594 -7.54 23.05 -16.54
CA GLU A 594 -8.83 23.53 -17.07
C GLU A 594 -10.01 22.79 -16.45
N MET A 595 -9.92 21.46 -16.31
CA MET A 595 -10.97 20.65 -15.65
C MET A 595 -11.13 21.03 -14.19
N LEU A 596 -10.01 21.20 -13.46
CA LEU A 596 -10.02 21.67 -12.06
C LEU A 596 -10.64 23.06 -11.93
N ARG A 597 -10.32 24.00 -12.84
CA ARG A 597 -10.91 25.35 -12.85
C ARG A 597 -12.42 25.31 -13.04
N ARG A 598 -12.93 24.40 -13.89
CA ARG A 598 -14.38 24.20 -14.07
C ARG A 598 -15.06 23.57 -12.87
N ALA A 599 -14.35 22.72 -12.15
CA ALA A 599 -14.88 22.13 -10.92
C ALA A 599 -14.92 23.15 -9.77
N GLU A 600 -13.77 23.76 -9.45
CA GLU A 600 -13.61 24.81 -8.43
C GLU A 600 -12.30 25.57 -8.72
N PRO A 601 -12.32 26.85 -9.04
CA PRO A 601 -11.12 27.59 -9.45
C PRO A 601 -9.95 27.54 -8.48
N MET A 602 -10.20 27.51 -7.17
CA MET A 602 -9.16 27.46 -6.15
C MET A 602 -8.28 26.21 -6.24
N LEU A 603 -8.75 25.12 -6.84
CA LEU A 603 -7.99 23.88 -6.96
C LEU A 603 -6.76 24.04 -7.88
N THR A 604 -6.78 25.03 -8.77
CA THR A 604 -5.65 25.30 -9.67
C THR A 604 -4.44 25.95 -8.98
N GLU A 605 -4.61 26.46 -7.77
CA GLU A 605 -3.55 27.04 -6.96
C GLU A 605 -2.79 25.99 -6.13
N LEU A 606 -3.30 24.73 -6.08
CA LEU A 606 -2.68 23.66 -5.31
C LEU A 606 -1.53 23.01 -6.10
N PRO A 607 -0.45 22.58 -5.42
CA PRO A 607 0.59 21.78 -6.07
C PRO A 607 -0.01 20.51 -6.69
N LEU A 608 0.33 20.29 -7.97
CA LEU A 608 -0.24 19.19 -8.77
C LEU A 608 0.87 18.25 -9.25
N TYR A 609 0.71 16.97 -8.95
CA TYR A 609 1.61 15.88 -9.35
C TYR A 609 0.85 14.90 -10.24
N LEU A 610 1.24 14.82 -11.51
CA LEU A 610 0.61 13.96 -12.52
C LEU A 610 1.57 12.87 -12.98
N SER A 611 1.10 11.63 -13.05
CA SER A 611 1.90 10.50 -13.52
C SER A 611 2.52 10.73 -14.90
N CYS A 612 1.82 11.39 -15.81
CA CYS A 612 2.34 11.70 -17.15
C CYS A 612 3.51 12.71 -17.17
N GLU A 613 3.63 13.59 -16.17
CA GLU A 613 4.76 14.52 -16.07
C GLU A 613 6.02 13.82 -15.55
N TYR A 614 5.88 12.91 -14.60
CA TYR A 614 6.99 12.19 -13.96
C TYR A 614 7.32 10.87 -14.69
N GLY A 615 6.43 10.34 -15.51
CA GLY A 615 6.58 9.05 -16.17
C GLY A 615 6.36 7.84 -15.25
N VAL A 616 5.84 8.04 -14.04
CA VAL A 616 5.66 7.02 -12.99
C VAL A 616 4.25 7.06 -12.42
N GLN A 617 3.79 5.97 -11.78
CA GLN A 617 2.41 5.81 -11.33
C GLN A 617 2.30 5.61 -9.81
N LYS A 618 1.11 5.86 -9.24
CA LYS A 618 0.76 5.59 -7.85
C LYS A 618 0.83 4.10 -7.50
N VAL A 619 0.41 3.23 -8.42
CA VAL A 619 0.38 1.77 -8.21
C VAL A 619 1.76 1.20 -7.92
N SER A 620 2.80 1.75 -8.52
CA SER A 620 4.20 1.39 -8.26
C SER A 620 4.81 2.08 -7.03
N GLN A 621 4.06 2.97 -6.36
CA GLN A 621 4.50 3.88 -5.29
C GLN A 621 5.41 5.03 -5.77
N GLN A 622 5.96 4.97 -6.97
CA GLN A 622 6.98 5.90 -7.44
C GLN A 622 6.45 7.35 -7.49
N LEU A 623 5.19 7.57 -7.90
CA LEU A 623 4.63 8.91 -7.90
C LEU A 623 4.54 9.51 -6.48
N PHE A 624 4.24 8.68 -5.46
CA PHE A 624 4.29 9.15 -4.08
C PHE A 624 5.71 9.45 -3.62
N PHE A 625 6.71 8.74 -4.13
CA PHE A 625 8.11 9.04 -3.83
C PHE A 625 8.58 10.34 -4.48
N GLU A 626 8.12 10.66 -5.69
CA GLU A 626 8.37 11.96 -6.32
C GLU A 626 7.79 13.12 -5.48
N VAL A 627 6.56 12.93 -4.99
CA VAL A 627 5.95 13.88 -4.05
C VAL A 627 6.78 13.99 -2.77
N PHE A 628 7.16 12.86 -2.17
CA PHE A 628 7.95 12.85 -0.94
C PHE A 628 9.29 13.57 -1.13
N ALA A 629 9.93 13.37 -2.28
CA ALA A 629 11.17 14.05 -2.65
C ALA A 629 11.05 15.57 -2.65
N SER A 630 9.92 16.11 -3.05
CA SER A 630 9.70 17.55 -3.08
C SER A 630 9.74 18.23 -1.71
N PHE A 631 9.65 17.45 -0.62
CA PHE A 631 9.76 17.92 0.76
C PHE A 631 11.17 17.75 1.36
N GLU A 632 12.15 17.22 0.60
CA GLU A 632 13.54 17.12 1.07
C GLU A 632 14.17 18.49 1.33
N PRO A 633 15.13 18.56 2.30
CA PRO A 633 15.52 17.55 3.27
C PRO A 633 14.70 17.58 4.57
N TYR A 634 13.83 18.56 4.75
CA TYR A 634 13.22 18.84 6.05
C TYR A 634 11.89 18.13 6.32
N TYR A 635 11.22 17.61 5.27
CA TYR A 635 9.90 16.94 5.39
C TYR A 635 8.94 17.71 6.30
N ASP A 636 8.52 18.91 5.86
CA ASP A 636 7.72 19.84 6.67
C ASP A 636 6.24 19.41 6.81
N PHE A 637 6.02 18.20 7.26
CA PHE A 637 4.71 17.67 7.63
C PHE A 637 4.83 16.62 8.76
N LYS A 638 3.83 16.51 9.62
CA LYS A 638 3.82 15.53 10.72
C LYS A 638 3.43 14.14 10.27
N LYS A 639 2.48 14.04 9.33
CA LYS A 639 1.98 12.83 8.72
C LYS A 639 1.36 13.14 7.37
N TRP A 640 1.18 12.14 6.54
CA TRP A 640 0.57 12.26 5.23
C TRP A 640 -0.74 11.47 5.17
N VAL A 641 -1.84 12.10 4.70
CA VAL A 641 -3.16 11.50 4.51
C VAL A 641 -3.56 11.64 3.05
N HIS A 642 -3.87 10.53 2.39
CA HIS A 642 -4.29 10.49 0.98
C HIS A 642 -5.78 10.17 0.84
N TYR A 643 -6.48 10.92 0.01
CA TYR A 643 -7.87 10.72 -0.38
C TYR A 643 -7.96 10.25 -1.82
N GLY A 644 -8.64 9.13 -2.09
CA GLY A 644 -8.86 8.60 -3.42
C GLY A 644 -9.93 7.54 -3.46
N ASP A 645 -10.43 7.26 -4.66
CA ASP A 645 -11.52 6.28 -4.88
C ASP A 645 -11.00 4.89 -5.29
N ASN A 646 -9.82 4.82 -5.92
CA ASN A 646 -9.30 3.59 -6.52
C ASN A 646 -8.55 2.71 -5.52
N PRO A 647 -9.06 1.50 -5.15
CA PRO A 647 -8.39 0.62 -4.20
C PRO A 647 -6.98 0.18 -4.63
N ILE A 648 -6.73 0.07 -5.94
CA ILE A 648 -5.46 -0.42 -6.50
C ILE A 648 -4.37 0.65 -6.47
N ALA A 649 -4.71 1.89 -6.78
CA ALA A 649 -3.75 3.00 -6.87
C ALA A 649 -3.68 3.84 -5.58
N ASP A 650 -4.85 4.12 -4.95
CA ASP A 650 -4.95 5.10 -3.87
C ASP A 650 -4.94 4.48 -2.46
N HIS A 651 -5.07 3.15 -2.33
CA HIS A 651 -5.17 2.55 -0.99
C HIS A 651 -3.97 1.66 -0.65
N ASN A 652 -3.78 0.57 -1.38
CA ASN A 652 -2.76 -0.42 -1.03
C ASN A 652 -1.32 0.09 -1.19
N PRO A 653 -0.94 0.75 -2.30
CA PRO A 653 0.42 1.24 -2.47
C PRO A 653 0.83 2.30 -1.44
N PRO A 654 0.03 3.39 -1.20
CA PRO A 654 0.42 4.40 -0.23
C PRO A 654 0.47 3.89 1.21
N ARG A 655 -0.41 2.97 1.63
CA ARG A 655 -0.35 2.34 2.96
C ARG A 655 0.96 1.62 3.22
N LYS A 656 1.53 0.96 2.20
CA LYS A 656 2.79 0.24 2.33
C LYS A 656 3.97 1.15 2.70
N ILE A 657 3.90 2.41 2.32
CA ILE A 657 4.93 3.42 2.61
C ILE A 657 4.55 4.36 3.77
N GLY A 658 3.49 4.04 4.51
CA GLY A 658 3.12 4.77 5.73
C GLY A 658 2.13 5.92 5.56
N ILE A 659 1.57 6.11 4.36
CA ILE A 659 0.51 7.10 4.11
C ILE A 659 -0.81 6.59 4.68
N GLU A 660 -1.48 7.42 5.49
CA GLU A 660 -2.85 7.15 5.94
C GLU A 660 -3.81 7.35 4.76
N VAL A 661 -4.77 6.43 4.59
CA VAL A 661 -5.66 6.47 3.43
C VAL A 661 -7.12 6.64 3.85
N ARG A 662 -7.81 7.51 3.15
CA ARG A 662 -9.26 7.77 3.27
C ARG A 662 -9.91 7.45 1.93
N GLN A 663 -10.80 6.46 1.94
CA GLN A 663 -11.53 6.08 0.75
C GLN A 663 -12.63 7.08 0.44
N VAL A 664 -12.70 7.51 -0.82
CA VAL A 664 -13.81 8.25 -1.39
C VAL A 664 -14.71 7.26 -2.12
N ALA A 665 -15.98 7.22 -1.74
CA ALA A 665 -16.93 6.33 -2.39
C ALA A 665 -17.39 6.96 -3.72
N LYS A 666 -17.38 6.18 -4.79
CA LYS A 666 -17.96 6.58 -6.08
C LYS A 666 -19.14 5.71 -6.45
N PRO A 667 -20.15 6.27 -7.15
CA PRO A 667 -21.22 5.48 -7.72
C PRO A 667 -20.69 4.65 -8.90
N GLU A 668 -21.07 3.38 -8.97
CA GLU A 668 -20.74 2.47 -10.07
C GLU A 668 -22.01 2.03 -10.81
N PHE A 669 -21.90 1.72 -12.09
CA PHE A 669 -23.00 1.14 -12.86
C PHE A 669 -23.41 -0.20 -12.26
N SER A 670 -24.70 -0.38 -12.00
CA SER A 670 -25.26 -1.70 -11.75
C SER A 670 -25.38 -2.49 -13.06
N ASP A 671 -25.73 -3.78 -12.96
CA ASP A 671 -25.93 -4.65 -14.13
C ASP A 671 -26.91 -4.04 -15.14
N ILE A 672 -27.94 -3.33 -14.65
CA ILE A 672 -28.95 -2.71 -15.52
C ILE A 672 -28.35 -1.57 -16.34
N GLN A 673 -27.60 -0.67 -15.71
CA GLN A 673 -26.96 0.44 -16.40
C GLN A 673 -25.85 -0.07 -17.34
N THR A 674 -25.10 -1.08 -16.93
CA THR A 674 -24.09 -1.74 -17.76
C THR A 674 -24.73 -2.32 -19.03
N GLN A 675 -25.82 -3.07 -18.92
CA GLN A 675 -26.56 -3.59 -20.08
C GLN A 675 -27.12 -2.46 -20.96
N LEU A 676 -27.60 -1.37 -20.37
CA LEU A 676 -28.12 -0.23 -21.11
C LEU A 676 -27.02 0.38 -22.01
N VAL A 677 -25.85 0.65 -21.49
CA VAL A 677 -24.74 1.25 -22.25
C VAL A 677 -24.15 0.27 -23.29
N GLU A 678 -24.10 -1.03 -22.96
CA GLU A 678 -23.61 -2.06 -23.88
C GLU A 678 -24.55 -2.27 -25.07
N GLN A 679 -25.87 -2.24 -24.83
CA GLN A 679 -26.87 -2.45 -25.90
C GLN A 679 -27.03 -1.24 -26.80
N LEU A 680 -27.04 -0.04 -26.26
CA LEU A 680 -27.28 1.18 -27.04
C LEU A 680 -25.99 1.75 -27.64
N GLY A 681 -24.88 1.74 -26.92
CA GLY A 681 -23.58 2.18 -27.43
C GLY A 681 -23.61 3.62 -27.96
N THR A 682 -24.16 4.56 -27.21
CA THR A 682 -24.25 5.98 -27.54
C THR A 682 -23.84 6.86 -26.39
N TYR A 683 -23.40 8.08 -26.64
CA TYR A 683 -23.09 9.06 -25.60
C TYR A 683 -24.29 9.31 -24.68
N ASP A 684 -25.49 9.48 -25.22
CA ASP A 684 -26.71 9.68 -24.44
C ASP A 684 -27.01 8.51 -23.49
N SER A 685 -26.71 7.27 -23.89
CA SER A 685 -26.91 6.10 -23.04
C SER A 685 -26.04 6.14 -21.79
N TYR A 686 -24.80 6.59 -21.92
CA TYR A 686 -23.88 6.80 -20.77
C TYR A 686 -24.33 7.94 -19.87
N LEU A 687 -24.85 9.04 -20.44
CA LEU A 687 -25.41 10.14 -19.64
C LEU A 687 -26.63 9.69 -18.82
N VAL A 688 -27.54 8.96 -19.45
CA VAL A 688 -28.74 8.44 -18.78
C VAL A 688 -28.39 7.43 -17.71
N ALA A 689 -27.52 6.47 -18.01
CA ALA A 689 -27.05 5.47 -17.06
C ALA A 689 -26.38 6.13 -15.84
N ALA A 690 -25.51 7.11 -16.07
CA ALA A 690 -24.83 7.85 -15.03
C ALA A 690 -25.79 8.67 -14.15
N LEU A 691 -26.79 9.30 -14.76
CA LEU A 691 -27.83 10.02 -14.01
C LEU A 691 -28.60 9.07 -13.09
N GLN A 692 -29.02 7.92 -13.60
CA GLN A 692 -29.73 6.90 -12.81
C GLN A 692 -28.87 6.41 -11.64
N THR A 693 -27.61 6.10 -11.89
CA THR A 693 -26.67 5.63 -10.87
C THR A 693 -26.50 6.67 -9.75
N ARG A 694 -26.31 7.95 -10.09
CA ARG A 694 -26.21 9.02 -9.09
C ARG A 694 -27.49 9.22 -8.30
N MET A 695 -28.64 9.08 -8.93
CA MET A 695 -29.95 9.16 -8.26
C MET A 695 -30.13 7.96 -7.31
N ALA A 696 -29.78 6.75 -7.76
CA ALA A 696 -29.84 5.53 -6.96
C ALA A 696 -28.90 5.60 -5.75
N ALA A 697 -27.70 6.11 -5.91
CA ALA A 697 -26.73 6.29 -4.81
C ALA A 697 -27.23 7.24 -3.69
N LYS A 698 -28.16 8.16 -4.02
CA LYS A 698 -28.81 9.05 -3.04
C LYS A 698 -30.11 8.48 -2.47
N ALA A 699 -30.54 7.30 -2.94
CA ALA A 699 -31.78 6.69 -2.49
C ALA A 699 -31.63 6.11 -1.07
N VAL A 700 -32.59 6.45 -0.19
CA VAL A 700 -32.62 5.94 1.19
C VAL A 700 -33.40 4.63 1.28
N TYR A 701 -34.36 4.43 0.38
CA TYR A 701 -35.26 3.27 0.36
C TYR A 701 -35.23 2.59 -1.00
N THR A 702 -35.43 1.28 -1.05
CA THR A 702 -35.56 0.47 -2.29
C THR A 702 -36.59 1.04 -3.27
N ARG A 703 -37.67 1.67 -2.77
CA ARG A 703 -38.66 2.37 -3.59
C ARG A 703 -38.06 3.54 -4.34
N ASP A 704 -37.18 4.29 -3.71
CA ASP A 704 -36.54 5.49 -4.29
C ASP A 704 -35.53 5.06 -5.35
N GLU A 705 -34.82 3.96 -5.12
CA GLU A 705 -33.95 3.31 -6.12
C GLU A 705 -34.76 2.85 -7.34
N PHE A 706 -35.91 2.19 -7.15
CA PHE A 706 -36.81 1.79 -8.24
C PHE A 706 -37.30 3.00 -9.06
N VAL A 707 -37.72 4.08 -8.39
CA VAL A 707 -38.15 5.31 -9.05
C VAL A 707 -37.01 5.93 -9.86
N SER A 708 -35.80 5.96 -9.31
CA SER A 708 -34.61 6.49 -10.00
C SER A 708 -34.26 5.67 -11.24
N THR A 709 -34.26 4.34 -11.11
CA THR A 709 -33.83 3.42 -12.18
C THR A 709 -34.84 3.26 -13.31
N PHE A 710 -36.13 3.13 -12.98
CA PHE A 710 -37.14 2.79 -13.98
C PHE A 710 -38.11 3.93 -14.31
N VAL A 711 -38.64 4.60 -13.29
CA VAL A 711 -39.71 5.59 -13.52
C VAL A 711 -39.13 6.85 -14.17
N THR A 712 -38.00 7.30 -13.75
CA THR A 712 -37.39 8.55 -14.23
C THR A 712 -37.07 8.48 -15.73
N ILE A 713 -36.49 7.40 -16.21
CA ILE A 713 -36.15 7.27 -17.66
C ILE A 713 -37.37 7.17 -18.58
N CYS A 714 -38.50 6.71 -18.08
CA CYS A 714 -39.72 6.62 -18.87
C CYS A 714 -40.51 7.93 -18.78
N MET A 715 -40.72 8.43 -17.58
CA MET A 715 -41.68 9.50 -17.33
C MET A 715 -41.12 10.90 -17.59
N VAL A 716 -39.87 11.16 -17.23
CA VAL A 716 -39.28 12.48 -17.43
C VAL A 716 -39.13 12.85 -18.90
N PRO A 717 -38.56 11.99 -19.77
CA PRO A 717 -38.49 12.28 -21.22
C PRO A 717 -39.86 12.40 -21.86
N TYR A 718 -40.82 11.57 -21.46
CA TYR A 718 -42.19 11.65 -21.95
C TYR A 718 -42.82 13.01 -21.61
N VAL A 719 -42.72 13.49 -20.41
CA VAL A 719 -43.23 14.79 -19.97
C VAL A 719 -42.48 15.93 -20.63
N ASP A 720 -41.16 15.86 -20.75
CA ASP A 720 -40.38 16.85 -21.49
C ASP A 720 -40.78 16.96 -22.95
N TRP A 721 -40.97 15.80 -23.63
CA TRP A 721 -41.49 15.77 -24.97
C TRP A 721 -42.85 16.44 -25.08
N ALA A 722 -43.79 16.11 -24.17
CA ALA A 722 -45.13 16.70 -24.14
C ALA A 722 -45.10 18.23 -23.94
N LEU A 723 -44.22 18.73 -23.05
CA LEU A 723 -43.99 20.16 -22.80
C LEU A 723 -43.44 20.85 -24.08
N ARG A 724 -42.41 20.27 -24.70
CA ARG A 724 -41.84 20.81 -25.95
C ARG A 724 -42.87 20.84 -27.10
N ASP A 725 -43.66 19.79 -27.23
CA ASP A 725 -44.72 19.74 -28.26
C ASP A 725 -45.81 20.77 -28.00
N ALA A 726 -46.22 20.95 -26.76
CA ALA A 726 -47.18 21.98 -26.36
C ALA A 726 -46.65 23.39 -26.67
N ILE A 727 -45.41 23.70 -26.33
CA ILE A 727 -44.78 24.99 -26.60
C ILE A 727 -44.70 25.19 -28.13
N ARG A 728 -44.26 24.20 -28.90
CA ARG A 728 -44.16 24.26 -30.36
C ARG A 728 -45.51 24.55 -31.02
N ARG A 729 -46.61 24.01 -30.47
CA ARG A 729 -47.96 24.22 -30.94
C ARG A 729 -48.63 25.50 -30.43
N GLY A 730 -47.92 26.26 -29.55
CA GLY A 730 -48.41 27.50 -28.98
C GLY A 730 -49.43 27.34 -27.82
N TYR A 731 -49.51 26.14 -27.24
CA TYR A 731 -50.37 25.93 -26.08
C TYR A 731 -49.77 26.58 -24.84
N GLN A 732 -50.64 27.32 -24.10
CA GLN A 732 -50.26 28.03 -22.89
C GLN A 732 -50.47 27.23 -21.60
N THR A 733 -51.31 26.18 -21.66
CA THR A 733 -51.69 25.40 -20.48
C THR A 733 -51.82 23.91 -20.86
N LEU A 734 -51.16 23.04 -20.10
CA LEU A 734 -51.37 21.58 -20.16
C LEU A 734 -52.25 21.15 -19.00
N TYR A 735 -53.18 20.26 -19.31
CA TYR A 735 -54.08 19.69 -18.33
C TYR A 735 -53.72 18.22 -18.06
N PHE A 736 -53.54 17.90 -16.79
CA PHE A 736 -53.24 16.56 -16.30
C PHE A 736 -54.47 15.97 -15.61
N ILE A 737 -54.94 14.85 -16.13
CA ILE A 737 -56.16 14.22 -15.65
C ILE A 737 -55.84 13.29 -14.46
N SER A 738 -56.62 13.38 -13.38
CA SER A 738 -56.54 12.45 -12.26
C SER A 738 -56.81 11.01 -12.70
N ARG A 739 -56.24 10.03 -12.11
CA ARG A 739 -55.30 9.93 -11.01
C ARG A 739 -53.85 9.94 -11.52
N ASP A 740 -53.62 9.32 -12.66
CA ASP A 740 -52.28 9.03 -13.25
C ASP A 740 -51.58 10.32 -13.72
N GLY A 741 -52.31 11.37 -14.01
CA GLY A 741 -51.73 12.68 -14.32
C GLY A 741 -51.08 13.43 -13.15
N HIS A 742 -51.25 12.99 -11.87
CA HIS A 742 -50.69 13.72 -10.75
C HIS A 742 -49.15 13.66 -10.72
N PRO A 743 -48.47 12.48 -10.77
CA PRO A 743 -47.01 12.42 -10.84
C PRO A 743 -46.43 13.11 -12.08
N LEU A 744 -47.10 12.95 -13.26
CA LEU A 744 -46.69 13.61 -14.50
C LEU A 744 -46.73 15.15 -14.37
N LYS A 745 -47.78 15.70 -13.72
CA LYS A 745 -47.87 17.14 -13.44
C LYS A 745 -46.71 17.61 -12.60
N ARG A 746 -46.33 16.88 -11.51
CA ARG A 746 -45.21 17.24 -10.64
C ARG A 746 -43.90 17.25 -11.39
N ILE A 747 -43.70 16.28 -12.33
CA ILE A 747 -42.53 16.26 -13.22
C ILE A 747 -42.58 17.47 -14.16
N ALA A 748 -43.71 17.79 -14.73
CA ALA A 748 -43.88 18.95 -15.60
C ALA A 748 -43.60 20.28 -14.87
N ASP A 749 -44.12 20.45 -13.67
CA ASP A 749 -43.86 21.62 -12.85
C ASP A 749 -42.36 21.80 -12.54
N ALA A 750 -41.67 20.71 -12.19
CA ALA A 750 -40.23 20.74 -11.92
C ALA A 750 -39.43 21.08 -13.20
N ILE A 751 -39.76 20.53 -14.36
CA ILE A 751 -39.10 20.86 -15.64
C ILE A 751 -39.34 22.32 -16.02
N ILE A 752 -40.58 22.82 -15.87
CA ILE A 752 -40.95 24.22 -16.13
C ILE A 752 -40.14 25.17 -15.25
N GLU A 753 -40.07 24.89 -13.97
CA GLU A 753 -39.28 25.69 -13.00
C GLU A 753 -37.80 25.68 -13.35
N ALA A 754 -37.21 24.48 -13.54
CA ALA A 754 -35.78 24.33 -13.81
C ALA A 754 -35.33 24.99 -15.12
N ARG A 755 -36.21 25.07 -16.15
CA ARG A 755 -35.86 25.63 -17.46
C ARG A 755 -36.52 26.98 -17.76
N GLY A 756 -37.29 27.54 -16.82
CA GLY A 756 -37.98 28.80 -17.02
C GLY A 756 -38.99 28.79 -18.18
N LEU A 757 -39.69 27.66 -18.42
CA LEU A 757 -40.60 27.52 -19.55
C LEU A 757 -41.89 28.33 -19.35
N ASN A 758 -42.35 28.98 -20.45
CA ASN A 758 -43.59 29.79 -20.44
C ASN A 758 -44.83 28.95 -20.80
N VAL A 759 -45.12 27.95 -19.95
CA VAL A 759 -46.31 27.12 -20.03
C VAL A 759 -46.81 26.80 -18.63
N LYS A 760 -48.13 26.73 -18.48
CA LYS A 760 -48.77 26.45 -17.18
C LYS A 760 -49.34 25.05 -17.14
N THR A 761 -49.37 24.47 -15.96
CA THR A 761 -50.01 23.17 -15.72
C THR A 761 -51.26 23.31 -14.89
N LYS A 762 -52.26 22.52 -15.17
CA LYS A 762 -53.46 22.41 -14.34
C LYS A 762 -53.85 20.97 -14.13
N TYR A 763 -54.34 20.63 -12.94
CA TYR A 763 -54.78 19.28 -12.60
C TYR A 763 -56.32 19.25 -12.65
N ILE A 764 -56.87 18.28 -13.36
CA ILE A 764 -58.33 18.10 -13.51
C ILE A 764 -58.72 16.84 -12.75
N TYR A 765 -59.63 17.03 -11.77
CA TYR A 765 -60.27 15.93 -11.07
C TYR A 765 -61.31 15.30 -11.94
N ALA A 766 -60.94 14.17 -12.58
CA ALA A 766 -61.80 13.42 -13.45
C ALA A 766 -61.63 11.92 -13.25
N SER A 767 -62.66 11.18 -13.51
CA SER A 767 -62.55 9.71 -13.58
C SER A 767 -63.43 9.18 -14.70
N ARG A 768 -63.17 7.97 -15.19
CA ARG A 768 -63.98 7.30 -16.16
C ARG A 768 -65.44 7.26 -15.69
N ARG A 769 -65.66 7.08 -14.37
CA ARG A 769 -66.97 7.04 -13.77
C ARG A 769 -67.69 8.39 -13.83
N THR A 770 -66.98 9.48 -13.60
CA THR A 770 -67.59 10.83 -13.54
C THR A 770 -67.77 11.44 -14.92
N TRP A 771 -66.93 11.11 -15.89
CA TRP A 771 -66.97 11.78 -17.20
C TRP A 771 -67.57 10.96 -18.30
N ARG A 772 -67.61 9.63 -18.22
CA ARG A 772 -68.12 8.77 -19.29
C ARG A 772 -69.61 9.04 -19.55
N ILE A 773 -70.42 9.06 -18.53
CA ILE A 773 -71.87 9.30 -18.70
C ILE A 773 -72.15 10.71 -19.26
N PRO A 774 -71.60 11.79 -18.68
CA PRO A 774 -71.79 13.15 -19.25
C PRO A 774 -71.20 13.32 -20.67
N SER A 775 -70.33 12.48 -21.13
CA SER A 775 -69.72 12.58 -22.49
C SER A 775 -70.76 12.16 -23.58
N PHE A 776 -71.82 11.43 -23.21
CA PHE A 776 -72.90 11.03 -24.11
C PHE A 776 -74.03 12.06 -23.98
N ILE A 777 -74.09 12.95 -24.97
CA ILE A 777 -75.05 14.09 -24.94
C ILE A 777 -76.28 13.87 -25.85
N HIS A 778 -76.35 12.83 -26.64
CA HIS A 778 -77.46 12.57 -27.56
C HIS A 778 -78.21 11.33 -27.17
N GLU A 779 -77.69 10.12 -27.42
CA GLU A 779 -78.40 8.85 -27.20
C GLU A 779 -77.55 7.83 -26.45
N VAL A 780 -78.22 6.89 -25.73
CA VAL A 780 -77.53 5.72 -25.15
C VAL A 780 -77.64 4.64 -26.22
N ASP A 781 -76.61 4.64 -27.09
CA ASP A 781 -76.47 3.75 -28.20
C ASP A 781 -75.36 2.66 -27.94
N ARG A 782 -74.99 2.01 -29.06
CA ARG A 782 -73.91 1.00 -29.01
C ARG A 782 -72.57 1.57 -28.51
N GLU A 783 -72.18 2.79 -28.84
CA GLU A 783 -70.98 3.42 -28.40
C GLU A 783 -70.96 3.65 -26.88
N PHE A 784 -72.18 3.88 -26.30
CA PHE A 784 -72.25 3.92 -24.84
C PHE A 784 -71.99 2.56 -24.19
N TRP A 785 -72.54 1.47 -24.78
CA TRP A 785 -72.45 0.14 -24.20
C TRP A 785 -71.13 -0.57 -24.46
N GLU A 786 -70.50 -0.38 -25.60
CA GLU A 786 -69.23 -1.06 -25.98
C GLU A 786 -68.14 -0.95 -24.91
N PRO A 787 -67.81 0.23 -24.32
CA PRO A 787 -66.83 0.33 -23.29
C PRO A 787 -67.13 -0.51 -22.01
N TYR A 788 -68.36 -0.76 -21.70
CA TYR A 788 -68.80 -1.57 -20.56
C TYR A 788 -68.63 -3.07 -20.84
N GLY A 789 -68.85 -3.47 -22.11
CA GLY A 789 -68.77 -4.88 -22.50
C GLY A 789 -67.37 -5.36 -22.87
N SER A 790 -66.55 -4.49 -23.41
CA SER A 790 -65.18 -4.83 -23.87
C SER A 790 -64.14 -4.95 -22.77
N PHE A 791 -64.39 -4.42 -21.59
CA PHE A 791 -63.33 -4.36 -20.57
C PHE A 791 -63.12 -5.64 -19.69
N GLY A 792 -63.77 -6.75 -20.02
CA GLY A 792 -63.53 -8.01 -19.32
C GLY A 792 -63.80 -8.04 -17.80
N ASN A 793 -64.05 -6.88 -17.20
CA ASN A 793 -64.21 -6.69 -15.75
C ASN A 793 -65.68 -6.66 -15.31
N ILE A 794 -66.63 -6.53 -16.20
CA ILE A 794 -68.06 -6.54 -15.89
C ILE A 794 -68.58 -7.95 -16.13
N THR A 795 -68.45 -8.75 -15.10
CA THR A 795 -68.85 -10.19 -15.08
C THR A 795 -70.17 -10.44 -14.35
N SER A 796 -70.86 -9.39 -13.93
CA SER A 796 -72.20 -9.51 -13.27
C SER A 796 -73.02 -8.20 -13.41
N LYS A 797 -74.31 -8.34 -13.20
CA LYS A 797 -75.25 -7.25 -13.11
C LYS A 797 -74.85 -6.21 -12.10
N ASP A 798 -74.41 -6.62 -10.90
CA ASP A 798 -74.00 -5.71 -9.86
C ASP A 798 -72.76 -4.89 -10.22
N LYS A 799 -71.79 -5.50 -10.96
CA LYS A 799 -70.59 -4.80 -11.45
C LYS A 799 -70.95 -3.78 -12.54
N LEU A 800 -71.94 -4.12 -13.39
CA LEU A 800 -72.44 -3.18 -14.37
C LEU A 800 -73.12 -1.99 -13.71
N LEU A 801 -74.02 -2.24 -12.79
CA LEU A 801 -74.78 -1.19 -12.07
C LEU A 801 -73.84 -0.29 -11.28
N LYS A 802 -72.83 -0.86 -10.63
CA LYS A 802 -71.79 -0.13 -9.96
C LYS A 802 -70.94 0.71 -10.89
N ALA A 803 -70.62 0.16 -12.08
CA ALA A 803 -69.85 0.92 -13.08
C ALA A 803 -70.61 2.12 -13.61
N MET A 804 -71.92 2.01 -13.73
CA MET A 804 -72.87 3.07 -14.15
C MET A 804 -73.28 4.01 -12.99
N ASP A 805 -72.90 3.67 -11.75
CA ASP A 805 -73.33 4.38 -10.54
C ASP A 805 -74.87 4.46 -10.39
N LEU A 806 -75.50 3.36 -10.71
CA LEU A 806 -76.96 3.23 -10.65
C LEU A 806 -77.37 2.11 -9.69
N THR A 807 -78.46 2.30 -8.97
CA THR A 807 -79.16 1.21 -8.30
C THR A 807 -80.04 0.45 -9.33
N ASP A 808 -80.40 -0.81 -9.04
CA ASP A 808 -81.27 -1.63 -9.91
C ASP A 808 -82.62 -0.89 -10.17
N ARG A 809 -83.15 -0.22 -9.17
CA ARG A 809 -84.38 0.60 -9.32
C ARG A 809 -84.19 1.78 -10.27
N GLN A 810 -83.04 2.48 -10.21
CA GLN A 810 -82.75 3.58 -11.09
C GLN A 810 -82.53 3.04 -12.51
N PHE A 811 -81.76 1.95 -12.64
CA PHE A 811 -81.52 1.30 -13.93
C PHE A 811 -82.84 0.96 -14.63
N ARG A 812 -83.75 0.25 -13.95
CA ARG A 812 -85.08 -0.08 -14.48
C ARG A 812 -85.95 1.12 -14.82
N LYS A 813 -85.77 2.24 -14.11
CA LYS A 813 -86.47 3.49 -14.41
C LYS A 813 -85.92 4.15 -15.68
N PHE A 814 -84.59 4.16 -15.84
CA PHE A 814 -83.97 4.84 -16.96
C PHE A 814 -83.94 3.94 -18.23
N PHE A 815 -83.88 2.64 -18.06
CA PHE A 815 -83.82 1.63 -19.14
C PHE A 815 -84.96 0.58 -19.00
N PRO A 816 -86.17 0.93 -19.10
CA PRO A 816 -87.30 0.01 -18.80
C PRO A 816 -87.40 -1.19 -19.76
N ALA A 817 -86.86 -1.08 -20.97
CA ALA A 817 -86.77 -2.16 -21.91
C ALA A 817 -85.59 -3.14 -21.78
N VAL A 818 -84.65 -2.82 -20.90
CA VAL A 818 -83.47 -3.63 -20.75
C VAL A 818 -83.63 -4.53 -19.54
N VAL A 819 -83.59 -5.86 -19.76
CA VAL A 819 -83.66 -6.86 -18.74
C VAL A 819 -82.29 -7.41 -18.48
N LEU A 820 -81.68 -7.21 -17.31
CA LEU A 820 -80.37 -7.71 -16.93
C LEU A 820 -80.40 -9.02 -16.13
N ASP A 821 -81.55 -9.43 -15.69
CA ASP A 821 -81.76 -10.64 -14.95
C ASP A 821 -81.60 -11.87 -15.86
N GLY A 822 -80.67 -12.78 -15.55
CA GLY A 822 -80.39 -13.97 -16.36
C GLY A 822 -79.38 -13.72 -17.50
N VAL A 823 -78.85 -12.51 -17.68
CA VAL A 823 -77.81 -12.23 -18.69
C VAL A 823 -76.46 -12.80 -18.23
N ASN A 824 -75.84 -13.59 -19.07
CA ASN A 824 -74.49 -14.08 -18.89
C ASN A 824 -73.49 -13.02 -19.34
N PHE A 825 -72.93 -12.24 -18.41
CA PHE A 825 -71.97 -11.20 -18.65
C PHE A 825 -70.58 -11.69 -19.07
N THR A 826 -70.34 -13.01 -19.02
CA THR A 826 -69.05 -13.59 -19.47
C THR A 826 -69.12 -14.13 -20.89
N ASP A 827 -70.28 -14.21 -21.47
CA ASP A 827 -70.50 -14.63 -22.84
C ASP A 827 -70.17 -13.49 -23.83
N LYS A 828 -69.18 -13.72 -24.68
CA LYS A 828 -68.62 -12.75 -25.64
C LYS A 828 -69.47 -12.66 -26.94
N LYS A 829 -70.62 -13.29 -27.05
CA LYS A 829 -71.43 -13.24 -28.22
C LYS A 829 -72.39 -12.06 -28.21
#